data_36c83a89c8a58f19135b203b1963b2b8
#
_entry.id   36c83a89c8a58f19135b203b1963b2b8
#
_cell.length_a   1.000
_cell.length_b   1.000
_cell.length_c   1.000
_cell.angle_alpha   90.00
_cell.angle_beta   90.00
_cell.angle_gamma   90.00
#
_symmetry.space_group_name_H-M   'P 1'
#
loop_
_entity.id
_entity.type
_entity.pdbx_description
1 polymer ?
#
loop_
_entity_poly.entity_id
_entity_poly.type
_entity_poly.pdbx_seq_one_letter_code
_entity_poly.pdbx_strand_id
1 'polypeptide(L)'
;MQEEKYHILKQYFGYDEFREGQELLIDSVLGGQDTLGIMPTGAGKSVCYQIPALLFPGITLVISPLISLMKDQVGALNQLGVHAAYLNSSLTANQYYKALNYARNNRYKIIYVAPERLLTEEFLTFAMEAEISMVAVDEAHCVSQWGQDFRPSYLKIVEFVEKLPKRPVISAFTATATKEVRDDIIDILMLITPTVLTTGFDRKNLYFGVLQPKDKFQVVRDYVNSRRSDSGIIYCATRKVVEEVCQRLKSDGIPVTRYHAGLGDKERRENQDDFIYDRSPVMVATNAFGMGIDKSNVRYVIHYNMPKNIENYYQEAGRAGRDGEPAECLLLYSGKDVVTNQFFIDNNTDNQELDPVTLAIVQERDRERLRKMTFYCFTNDCLRDYILRYFGEYGENYCGNCSNCLSQFETVDVAEIALCLVECVKSCGQRYGVNVIIDTVHGANTAKIRNYRMDGNPNYGRLAKEPVYKLRQVINHLLLNEYLAVTNDEYAVVKLTEKSEDVLACNVQITMKMAKVQERQTKEKKGKRTAKGASAGLPGAEFTEADEQLFQKLRELRLKIAREEKVPPYIVFSDRTLTLMCVLKPETKSAMLSVTGVGTFKYDKYGKRFIDCIRENTPAAVDSEDSMGADCHARIE
;
A
#
# COMPACT_ATOMS: atom_id res chain seq x y z
N MET A 1 33.23 10.63 2.62
CA MET A 1 32.00 9.78 2.52
C MET A 1 30.78 10.37 3.25
N GLN A 2 30.89 10.97 4.46
CA GLN A 2 29.70 11.55 5.13
C GLN A 2 29.10 12.75 4.39
N GLU A 3 29.88 13.71 3.93
CA GLU A 3 29.38 14.87 3.17
C GLU A 3 28.94 14.47 1.74
N GLU A 4 29.58 13.48 1.15
CA GLU A 4 29.28 13.02 -0.22
C GLU A 4 27.89 12.39 -0.35
N LYS A 5 27.39 11.65 0.66
CA LYS A 5 26.04 11.06 0.63
C LYS A 5 24.95 12.13 0.55
N TYR A 6 25.13 13.26 1.28
CA TYR A 6 24.20 14.40 1.22
C TYR A 6 24.31 15.15 -0.11
N HIS A 7 25.52 15.27 -0.65
CA HIS A 7 25.70 15.86 -1.97
C HIS A 7 24.97 15.04 -3.05
N ILE A 8 25.12 13.71 -3.04
CA ILE A 8 24.41 12.82 -3.96
C ILE A 8 22.90 12.89 -3.74
N LEU A 9 22.44 12.91 -2.48
CA LEU A 9 21.02 13.03 -2.15
C LEU A 9 20.44 14.32 -2.75
N LYS A 10 21.12 15.45 -2.59
CA LYS A 10 20.67 16.74 -3.16
C LYS A 10 20.78 16.78 -4.67
N GLN A 11 21.91 16.32 -5.21
CA GLN A 11 22.19 16.40 -6.64
C GLN A 11 21.19 15.59 -7.48
N TYR A 12 20.97 14.32 -7.11
CA TYR A 12 20.16 13.40 -7.92
C TYR A 12 18.70 13.35 -7.47
N PHE A 13 18.44 13.41 -6.18
CA PHE A 13 17.09 13.20 -5.64
C PHE A 13 16.40 14.49 -5.20
N GLY A 14 17.13 15.59 -5.01
CA GLY A 14 16.58 16.91 -4.68
C GLY A 14 16.16 17.07 -3.21
N TYR A 15 16.67 16.22 -2.31
CA TYR A 15 16.40 16.29 -0.87
C TYR A 15 17.63 16.78 -0.13
N ASP A 16 17.41 17.57 0.93
CA ASP A 16 18.48 18.09 1.78
C ASP A 16 18.79 17.17 2.96
N GLU A 17 17.80 16.36 3.37
CA GLU A 17 17.88 15.48 4.53
C GLU A 17 17.36 14.08 4.19
N PHE A 18 17.90 13.09 4.86
CA PHE A 18 17.39 11.72 4.82
C PHE A 18 16.12 11.61 5.65
N ARG A 19 15.22 10.73 5.24
CA ARG A 19 14.08 10.33 6.06
C ARG A 19 14.56 9.48 7.24
N GLU A 20 13.73 9.39 8.26
CA GLU A 20 14.00 8.58 9.45
C GLU A 20 14.50 7.18 9.09
N GLY A 21 15.64 6.81 9.63
CA GLY A 21 16.28 5.51 9.46
C GLY A 21 17.05 5.28 8.17
N GLN A 22 16.86 6.11 7.12
CA GLN A 22 17.59 5.93 5.85
C GLN A 22 19.10 6.11 6.06
N GLU A 23 19.49 7.14 6.80
CA GLU A 23 20.90 7.45 7.05
C GLU A 23 21.62 6.32 7.79
N LEU A 24 20.98 5.73 8.79
CA LEU A 24 21.54 4.59 9.54
C LEU A 24 21.86 3.41 8.62
N LEU A 25 20.93 3.05 7.72
CA LEU A 25 21.12 1.95 6.77
C LEU A 25 22.22 2.27 5.75
N ILE A 26 22.24 3.50 5.23
CA ILE A 26 23.26 3.97 4.28
C ILE A 26 24.65 3.91 4.91
N ASP A 27 24.81 4.42 6.13
CA ASP A 27 26.09 4.43 6.83
C ASP A 27 26.57 3.02 7.16
N SER A 28 25.65 2.12 7.56
CA SER A 28 25.99 0.72 7.80
C SER A 28 26.49 0.04 6.54
N VAL A 29 25.80 0.23 5.42
CA VAL A 29 26.20 -0.32 4.11
C VAL A 29 27.57 0.24 3.68
N LEU A 30 27.78 1.55 3.79
CA LEU A 30 29.06 2.19 3.45
C LEU A 30 30.19 1.75 4.38
N GLY A 31 29.87 1.38 5.63
CA GLY A 31 30.79 0.77 6.59
C GLY A 31 31.09 -0.70 6.31
N GLY A 32 30.52 -1.30 5.28
CA GLY A 32 30.72 -2.72 4.91
C GLY A 32 29.89 -3.70 5.72
N GLN A 33 28.84 -3.25 6.42
CA GLN A 33 27.98 -4.07 7.23
C GLN A 33 26.70 -4.44 6.47
N ASP A 34 26.26 -5.70 6.59
CA ASP A 34 24.99 -6.14 6.04
C ASP A 34 23.82 -5.41 6.70
N THR A 35 22.71 -5.24 5.98
CA THR A 35 21.55 -4.51 6.50
C THR A 35 20.24 -5.18 6.14
N LEU A 36 19.25 -5.03 7.03
CA LEU A 36 17.86 -5.37 6.76
C LEU A 36 16.96 -4.17 7.08
N GLY A 37 16.39 -3.57 6.03
CA GLY A 37 15.45 -2.46 6.13
C GLY A 37 14.00 -2.94 5.96
N ILE A 38 13.20 -2.90 7.03
CA ILE A 38 11.75 -3.13 6.99
C ILE A 38 11.09 -1.76 7.02
N MET A 39 10.67 -1.31 5.85
CA MET A 39 10.21 0.06 5.63
C MET A 39 8.94 0.06 4.80
N PRO A 40 7.88 0.79 5.19
CA PRO A 40 6.61 0.80 4.46
C PRO A 40 6.79 1.30 3.02
N THR A 41 5.82 0.97 2.17
CA THR A 41 5.78 1.49 0.80
C THR A 41 5.75 3.02 0.83
N GLY A 42 6.62 3.66 0.04
CA GLY A 42 6.77 5.13 0.02
C GLY A 42 7.74 5.71 1.05
N ALA A 43 8.34 4.91 1.95
CA ALA A 43 9.38 5.38 2.88
C ALA A 43 10.73 5.65 2.21
N GLY A 44 10.89 5.30 0.94
CA GLY A 44 12.12 5.56 0.18
C GLY A 44 13.20 4.49 0.32
N LYS A 45 12.80 3.21 0.41
CA LYS A 45 13.72 2.05 0.44
C LYS A 45 14.81 2.10 -0.63
N SER A 46 14.43 2.49 -1.86
CA SER A 46 15.36 2.50 -3.00
C SER A 46 16.55 3.44 -2.78
N VAL A 47 16.35 4.58 -2.11
CA VAL A 47 17.42 5.54 -1.80
C VAL A 47 18.48 4.91 -0.90
N CYS A 48 18.08 3.98 0.01
CA CYS A 48 19.00 3.33 0.95
C CYS A 48 20.07 2.45 0.27
N TYR A 49 19.79 1.92 -0.92
CA TYR A 49 20.79 1.18 -1.70
C TYR A 49 21.30 1.96 -2.92
N GLN A 50 20.53 2.92 -3.46
CA GLN A 50 20.96 3.70 -4.62
C GLN A 50 22.10 4.69 -4.26
N ILE A 51 22.05 5.31 -3.08
CA ILE A 51 23.13 6.22 -2.65
C ILE A 51 24.44 5.48 -2.42
N PRO A 52 24.50 4.38 -1.63
CA PRO A 52 25.72 3.58 -1.52
C PRO A 52 26.23 3.08 -2.88
N ALA A 53 25.33 2.66 -3.78
CA ALA A 53 25.71 2.22 -5.12
C ALA A 53 26.46 3.28 -5.92
N LEU A 54 26.14 4.55 -5.75
CA LEU A 54 26.84 5.65 -6.42
C LEU A 54 28.21 5.97 -5.80
N LEU A 55 28.38 5.64 -4.53
CA LEU A 55 29.61 5.89 -3.76
C LEU A 55 30.60 4.72 -3.86
N PHE A 56 30.12 3.50 -4.04
CA PHE A 56 30.98 2.33 -4.17
C PHE A 56 31.79 2.33 -5.48
N PRO A 57 33.01 1.76 -5.46
CA PRO A 57 33.85 1.68 -6.67
C PRO A 57 33.24 0.75 -7.72
N GLY A 58 32.75 -0.42 -7.32
CA GLY A 58 32.20 -1.45 -8.20
C GLY A 58 30.72 -1.30 -8.50
N ILE A 59 30.15 -2.38 -9.02
CA ILE A 59 28.74 -2.48 -9.42
C ILE A 59 27.89 -2.89 -8.22
N THR A 60 26.70 -2.32 -8.13
CA THR A 60 25.63 -2.80 -7.24
C THR A 60 24.64 -3.63 -8.05
N LEU A 61 24.42 -4.87 -7.64
CA LEU A 61 23.35 -5.72 -8.16
C LEU A 61 22.10 -5.53 -7.30
N VAL A 62 20.97 -5.24 -7.93
CA VAL A 62 19.66 -5.16 -7.24
C VAL A 62 18.82 -6.35 -7.70
N ILE A 63 18.59 -7.29 -6.79
CA ILE A 63 17.75 -8.46 -7.06
C ILE A 63 16.30 -8.07 -6.79
N SER A 64 15.46 -8.16 -7.82
CA SER A 64 14.05 -7.78 -7.75
C SER A 64 13.17 -8.83 -8.46
N PRO A 65 11.96 -9.13 -7.94
CA PRO A 65 11.12 -10.19 -8.49
C PRO A 65 10.34 -9.78 -9.73
N LEU A 66 10.37 -8.50 -10.14
CA LEU A 66 9.41 -7.94 -11.07
C LEU A 66 10.05 -7.14 -12.20
N ILE A 67 9.76 -7.59 -13.40
CA ILE A 67 10.23 -6.96 -14.64
C ILE A 67 9.75 -5.50 -14.79
N SER A 68 8.50 -5.21 -14.42
CA SER A 68 7.93 -3.87 -14.50
C SER A 68 8.65 -2.91 -13.55
N LEU A 69 8.85 -3.32 -12.29
CA LEU A 69 9.55 -2.52 -11.29
C LEU A 69 10.99 -2.20 -11.72
N MET A 70 11.71 -3.20 -12.24
CA MET A 70 13.06 -3.00 -12.75
C MET A 70 13.10 -1.94 -13.85
N LYS A 71 12.15 -1.98 -14.80
CA LYS A 71 12.06 -1.00 -15.90
C LYS A 71 11.80 0.41 -15.39
N ASP A 72 10.87 0.55 -14.46
CA ASP A 72 10.49 1.84 -13.90
C ASP A 72 11.64 2.46 -13.10
N GLN A 73 12.30 1.66 -12.24
CA GLN A 73 13.45 2.10 -11.46
C GLN A 73 14.64 2.48 -12.35
N VAL A 74 14.99 1.66 -13.32
CA VAL A 74 16.06 1.95 -14.28
C VAL A 74 15.73 3.17 -15.14
N GLY A 75 14.47 3.31 -15.56
CA GLY A 75 14.00 4.50 -16.28
C GLY A 75 14.18 5.78 -15.46
N ALA A 76 13.76 5.76 -14.20
CA ALA A 76 13.91 6.89 -13.28
C ALA A 76 15.37 7.24 -13.02
N LEU A 77 16.24 6.26 -12.76
CA LEU A 77 17.66 6.47 -12.54
C LEU A 77 18.36 7.09 -13.76
N ASN A 78 18.09 6.54 -14.96
CA ASN A 78 18.68 7.08 -16.19
C ASN A 78 18.22 8.52 -16.47
N GLN A 79 16.98 8.88 -16.11
CA GLN A 79 16.48 10.25 -16.21
C GLN A 79 17.15 11.22 -15.23
N LEU A 80 17.61 10.70 -14.08
CA LEU A 80 18.39 11.45 -13.12
C LEU A 80 19.88 11.54 -13.49
N GLY A 81 20.29 10.94 -14.62
CA GLY A 81 21.68 10.90 -15.06
C GLY A 81 22.51 9.76 -14.43
N VAL A 82 21.88 8.84 -13.72
CA VAL A 82 22.53 7.65 -13.15
C VAL A 82 22.43 6.49 -14.15
N HIS A 83 23.57 6.01 -14.65
CA HIS A 83 23.59 4.89 -15.59
C HIS A 83 23.23 3.57 -14.93
N ALA A 84 22.03 3.10 -15.19
CA ALA A 84 21.49 1.83 -14.69
C ALA A 84 20.98 0.95 -15.84
N ALA A 85 20.96 -0.36 -15.63
CA ALA A 85 20.42 -1.35 -16.55
C ALA A 85 19.57 -2.40 -15.82
N TYR A 86 18.79 -3.17 -16.57
CA TYR A 86 18.11 -4.36 -16.06
C TYR A 86 18.42 -5.58 -16.92
N LEU A 87 18.49 -6.75 -16.26
CA LEU A 87 18.75 -8.06 -16.87
C LEU A 87 17.64 -9.03 -16.48
N ASN A 88 16.68 -9.25 -17.37
CA ASN A 88 15.54 -10.12 -17.13
C ASN A 88 15.08 -10.83 -18.42
N SER A 89 14.03 -11.63 -18.35
CA SER A 89 13.51 -12.43 -19.48
C SER A 89 12.86 -11.61 -20.60
N SER A 90 12.59 -10.32 -20.41
CA SER A 90 12.00 -9.48 -21.45
C SER A 90 13.00 -8.96 -22.49
N LEU A 91 14.30 -9.17 -22.25
CA LEU A 91 15.35 -8.80 -23.19
C LEU A 91 15.53 -9.86 -24.26
N THR A 92 15.72 -9.43 -25.51
CA THR A 92 16.23 -10.33 -26.55
C THR A 92 17.69 -10.74 -26.27
N ALA A 93 18.16 -11.87 -26.82
CA ALA A 93 19.54 -12.31 -26.63
C ALA A 93 20.56 -11.21 -26.97
N ASN A 94 20.38 -10.51 -28.09
CA ASN A 94 21.27 -9.41 -28.49
C ASN A 94 21.25 -8.22 -27.48
N GLN A 95 20.09 -7.87 -26.94
CA GLN A 95 19.99 -6.82 -25.92
C GLN A 95 20.68 -7.24 -24.63
N TYR A 96 20.50 -8.51 -24.22
CA TYR A 96 21.11 -9.09 -23.04
C TYR A 96 22.64 -9.07 -23.13
N TYR A 97 23.22 -9.61 -24.23
CA TYR A 97 24.68 -9.60 -24.46
C TYR A 97 25.26 -8.20 -24.54
N LYS A 98 24.55 -7.27 -25.19
CA LYS A 98 24.96 -5.86 -25.25
C LYS A 98 24.97 -5.21 -23.84
N ALA A 99 23.97 -5.49 -23.01
CA ALA A 99 23.92 -4.99 -21.64
C ALA A 99 25.07 -5.57 -20.79
N LEU A 100 25.34 -6.88 -20.87
CA LEU A 100 26.49 -7.51 -20.20
C LEU A 100 27.83 -6.91 -20.65
N ASN A 101 28.00 -6.65 -21.93
CA ASN A 101 29.26 -6.05 -22.45
C ASN A 101 29.43 -4.61 -21.92
N TYR A 102 28.35 -3.83 -21.81
CA TYR A 102 28.43 -2.51 -21.19
C TYR A 102 28.73 -2.59 -19.70
N ALA A 103 28.19 -3.60 -19.00
CA ALA A 103 28.47 -3.85 -17.60
C ALA A 103 29.95 -4.22 -17.37
N ARG A 104 30.54 -5.08 -18.18
CA ARG A 104 31.98 -5.41 -18.16
C ARG A 104 32.88 -4.18 -18.36
N ASN A 105 32.42 -3.20 -19.10
CA ASN A 105 33.13 -1.92 -19.29
C ASN A 105 32.77 -0.84 -18.23
N ASN A 106 32.26 -1.24 -17.08
CA ASN A 106 31.89 -0.37 -15.94
C ASN A 106 30.99 0.82 -16.32
N ARG A 107 30.12 0.66 -17.34
CA ARG A 107 29.20 1.71 -17.77
C ARG A 107 27.99 1.86 -16.85
N TYR A 108 27.69 0.85 -16.03
CA TYR A 108 26.57 0.86 -15.12
C TYR A 108 27.04 0.81 -13.68
N LYS A 109 26.47 1.67 -12.83
CA LYS A 109 26.65 1.63 -11.38
C LYS A 109 25.65 0.70 -10.70
N ILE A 110 24.44 0.58 -11.29
CA ILE A 110 23.35 -0.23 -10.73
C ILE A 110 22.80 -1.13 -11.83
N ILE A 111 22.72 -2.43 -11.53
CA ILE A 111 22.14 -3.42 -12.44
C ILE A 111 21.03 -4.16 -11.69
N TYR A 112 19.80 -4.01 -12.15
CA TYR A 112 18.66 -4.79 -11.68
C TYR A 112 18.66 -6.16 -12.37
N VAL A 113 18.53 -7.23 -11.59
CA VAL A 113 18.55 -8.60 -12.10
C VAL A 113 17.42 -9.44 -11.52
N ALA A 114 16.78 -10.25 -12.37
CA ALA A 114 15.79 -11.22 -11.93
C ALA A 114 16.49 -12.41 -11.25
N PRO A 115 15.97 -12.94 -10.13
CA PRO A 115 16.62 -14.01 -9.36
C PRO A 115 16.85 -15.28 -10.21
N GLU A 116 16.02 -15.54 -11.21
CA GLU A 116 16.15 -16.68 -12.12
C GLU A 116 17.42 -16.61 -13.01
N ARG A 117 17.99 -15.40 -13.17
CA ARG A 117 19.18 -15.18 -14.00
C ARG A 117 20.50 -15.37 -13.26
N LEU A 118 20.50 -15.33 -11.93
CA LEU A 118 21.70 -15.31 -11.10
C LEU A 118 22.66 -16.49 -11.37
N LEU A 119 22.11 -17.68 -11.60
CA LEU A 119 22.88 -18.90 -11.80
C LEU A 119 22.99 -19.31 -13.27
N THR A 120 22.62 -18.43 -14.22
CA THR A 120 22.88 -18.72 -15.65
C THR A 120 24.37 -18.56 -15.94
N GLU A 121 24.92 -19.41 -16.84
CA GLU A 121 26.34 -19.45 -17.15
C GLU A 121 26.89 -18.08 -17.59
N GLU A 122 26.16 -17.38 -18.45
CA GLU A 122 26.58 -16.07 -18.97
C GLU A 122 26.62 -15.01 -17.88
N PHE A 123 25.64 -15.03 -16.93
CA PHE A 123 25.60 -14.07 -15.84
C PHE A 123 26.68 -14.37 -14.78
N LEU A 124 26.89 -15.66 -14.44
CA LEU A 124 27.94 -16.06 -13.51
C LEU A 124 29.32 -15.68 -14.04
N THR A 125 29.61 -15.96 -15.32
CA THR A 125 30.89 -15.57 -15.95
C THR A 125 31.11 -14.06 -15.82
N PHE A 126 30.09 -13.25 -16.11
CA PHE A 126 30.15 -11.79 -15.91
C PHE A 126 30.42 -11.43 -14.45
N ALA A 127 29.67 -12.04 -13.52
CA ALA A 127 29.74 -11.70 -12.10
C ALA A 127 31.06 -12.07 -11.44
N MET A 128 31.73 -13.12 -11.95
CA MET A 128 33.06 -13.52 -11.49
C MET A 128 34.17 -12.59 -11.98
N GLU A 129 33.98 -11.90 -13.10
CA GLU A 129 34.94 -10.96 -13.68
C GLU A 129 34.73 -9.53 -13.14
N ALA A 130 33.49 -9.19 -12.75
CA ALA A 130 33.11 -7.84 -12.32
C ALA A 130 33.40 -7.60 -10.84
N GLU A 131 33.75 -6.37 -10.49
CA GLU A 131 33.80 -5.93 -9.10
C GLU A 131 32.39 -5.66 -8.60
N ILE A 132 31.79 -6.60 -7.84
CA ILE A 132 30.48 -6.43 -7.22
C ILE A 132 30.68 -5.95 -5.80
N SER A 133 30.35 -4.68 -5.54
CA SER A 133 30.50 -4.08 -4.22
C SER A 133 29.34 -4.37 -3.27
N MET A 134 28.11 -4.48 -3.82
CA MET A 134 26.90 -4.70 -3.03
C MET A 134 25.88 -5.54 -3.80
N VAL A 135 25.15 -6.37 -3.06
CA VAL A 135 23.92 -7.04 -3.51
C VAL A 135 22.74 -6.49 -2.68
N ALA A 136 21.87 -5.73 -3.31
CA ALA A 136 20.64 -5.29 -2.71
C ALA A 136 19.51 -6.27 -3.06
N VAL A 137 18.78 -6.76 -2.06
CA VAL A 137 17.65 -7.69 -2.23
C VAL A 137 16.37 -6.92 -1.98
N ASP A 138 15.67 -6.59 -3.06
CA ASP A 138 14.36 -5.93 -2.98
C ASP A 138 13.26 -6.97 -2.80
N GLU A 139 12.17 -6.58 -2.09
CA GLU A 139 11.09 -7.49 -1.68
C GLU A 139 11.61 -8.75 -1.00
N ALA A 140 12.54 -8.59 -0.05
CA ALA A 140 13.25 -9.68 0.61
C ALA A 140 12.32 -10.70 1.31
N HIS A 141 11.07 -10.32 1.62
CA HIS A 141 10.07 -11.26 2.14
C HIS A 141 9.80 -12.45 1.21
N CYS A 142 10.15 -12.33 -0.08
CA CYS A 142 10.02 -13.43 -1.05
C CYS A 142 10.94 -14.62 -0.75
N VAL A 143 11.97 -14.48 0.09
CA VAL A 143 12.86 -15.57 0.48
C VAL A 143 12.23 -16.49 1.53
N SER A 144 11.30 -15.97 2.32
CA SER A 144 10.69 -16.68 3.45
C SER A 144 9.42 -17.42 3.04
N GLN A 145 9.31 -18.69 3.41
CA GLN A 145 8.05 -19.46 3.29
C GLN A 145 6.93 -18.90 4.19
N TRP A 146 7.29 -18.10 5.20
CA TRP A 146 6.35 -17.35 6.03
C TRP A 146 5.98 -16.01 5.39
N GLY A 147 6.61 -15.64 4.27
CA GLY A 147 6.28 -14.44 3.51
C GLY A 147 4.96 -14.57 2.74
N GLN A 148 4.39 -13.44 2.36
CA GLN A 148 3.13 -13.40 1.62
C GLN A 148 3.24 -13.81 0.14
N ASP A 149 4.47 -13.78 -0.42
CA ASP A 149 4.79 -14.08 -1.83
C ASP A 149 6.12 -14.85 -1.89
N PHE A 150 6.12 -16.06 -1.32
CA PHE A 150 7.30 -16.92 -1.35
C PHE A 150 7.69 -17.29 -2.78
N ARG A 151 8.99 -17.13 -3.10
CA ARG A 151 9.55 -17.45 -4.42
C ARG A 151 10.80 -18.32 -4.28
N PRO A 152 10.74 -19.60 -4.68
CA PRO A 152 11.90 -20.51 -4.62
C PRO A 152 13.15 -19.95 -5.31
N SER A 153 12.98 -19.14 -6.36
CA SER A 153 14.10 -18.50 -7.07
C SER A 153 14.95 -17.57 -6.20
N TYR A 154 14.38 -17.02 -5.11
CA TYR A 154 15.11 -16.18 -4.15
C TYR A 154 16.13 -16.97 -3.32
N LEU A 155 15.93 -18.27 -3.12
CA LEU A 155 16.89 -19.13 -2.44
C LEU A 155 18.22 -19.24 -3.21
N LYS A 156 18.22 -19.00 -4.53
CA LYS A 156 19.42 -18.97 -5.38
C LYS A 156 20.35 -17.78 -5.11
N ILE A 157 19.89 -16.78 -4.34
CA ILE A 157 20.69 -15.59 -4.01
C ILE A 157 21.92 -15.99 -3.20
N VAL A 158 21.76 -16.85 -2.21
CA VAL A 158 22.87 -17.31 -1.35
C VAL A 158 23.87 -18.10 -2.16
N GLU A 159 23.41 -19.09 -2.94
CA GLU A 159 24.27 -19.87 -3.81
C GLU A 159 25.07 -18.98 -4.81
N PHE A 160 24.43 -17.93 -5.32
CA PHE A 160 25.09 -16.96 -6.18
C PHE A 160 26.19 -16.19 -5.44
N VAL A 161 25.88 -15.67 -4.25
CA VAL A 161 26.84 -14.90 -3.43
C VAL A 161 28.05 -15.75 -3.02
N GLU A 162 27.84 -17.03 -2.69
CA GLU A 162 28.92 -17.96 -2.34
C GLU A 162 29.88 -18.26 -3.52
N LYS A 163 29.40 -18.12 -4.76
CA LYS A 163 30.24 -18.31 -5.97
C LYS A 163 31.10 -17.10 -6.34
N LEU A 164 30.82 -15.94 -5.74
CA LEU A 164 31.56 -14.71 -6.04
C LEU A 164 32.98 -14.76 -5.44
N PRO A 165 34.01 -14.23 -6.14
CA PRO A 165 35.39 -14.21 -5.65
C PRO A 165 35.56 -13.46 -4.31
N LYS A 166 34.72 -12.48 -4.07
CA LYS A 166 34.66 -11.68 -2.84
C LYS A 166 33.19 -11.50 -2.46
N ARG A 167 32.85 -11.80 -1.20
CA ARG A 167 31.50 -11.56 -0.70
C ARG A 167 31.20 -10.06 -0.71
N PRO A 168 30.16 -9.60 -1.43
CA PRO A 168 29.71 -8.21 -1.36
C PRO A 168 28.94 -7.93 -0.06
N VAL A 169 28.70 -6.65 0.24
CA VAL A 169 27.75 -6.27 1.25
C VAL A 169 26.34 -6.65 0.81
N ILE A 170 25.56 -7.28 1.69
CA ILE A 170 24.16 -7.64 1.40
C ILE A 170 23.24 -6.65 2.11
N SER A 171 22.35 -6.05 1.35
CA SER A 171 21.37 -5.09 1.87
C SER A 171 19.96 -5.52 1.47
N ALA A 172 19.19 -6.06 2.41
CA ALA A 172 17.85 -6.58 2.18
C ALA A 172 16.77 -5.57 2.54
N PHE A 173 15.73 -5.47 1.71
CA PHE A 173 14.63 -4.53 1.90
C PHE A 173 13.27 -5.18 1.69
N THR A 174 12.32 -4.85 2.55
CA THR A 174 10.91 -5.23 2.37
C THR A 174 9.97 -4.17 2.91
N ALA A 175 8.74 -4.14 2.41
CA ALA A 175 7.69 -3.27 2.94
C ALA A 175 6.93 -3.90 4.11
N THR A 176 6.90 -5.22 4.19
CA THR A 176 6.06 -6.00 5.10
C THR A 176 6.84 -7.20 5.59
N ALA A 177 7.08 -7.26 6.88
CA ALA A 177 7.65 -8.44 7.52
C ALA A 177 7.14 -8.53 8.97
N THR A 178 6.56 -9.68 9.33
CA THR A 178 6.35 -10.04 10.73
C THR A 178 7.70 -10.42 11.35
N LYS A 179 7.72 -10.66 12.66
CA LYS A 179 8.94 -11.07 13.35
C LYS A 179 9.53 -12.36 12.75
N GLU A 180 8.68 -13.33 12.46
CA GLU A 180 9.07 -14.61 11.88
C GLU A 180 9.70 -14.42 10.48
N VAL A 181 9.09 -13.61 9.64
CA VAL A 181 9.61 -13.29 8.30
C VAL A 181 10.95 -12.55 8.37
N ARG A 182 11.10 -11.64 9.34
CA ARG A 182 12.35 -10.92 9.58
C ARG A 182 13.49 -11.88 9.94
N ASP A 183 13.23 -12.76 10.91
CA ASP A 183 14.23 -13.72 11.40
C ASP A 183 14.62 -14.69 10.26
N ASP A 184 13.66 -15.18 9.47
CA ASP A 184 13.90 -15.97 8.26
C ASP A 184 14.78 -15.25 7.22
N ILE A 185 14.51 -13.97 6.96
CA ILE A 185 15.32 -13.21 5.97
C ILE A 185 16.78 -13.17 6.41
N ILE A 186 17.05 -12.93 7.70
CA ILE A 186 18.41 -12.89 8.25
C ILE A 186 19.10 -14.25 8.07
N ASP A 187 18.42 -15.32 8.46
CA ASP A 187 18.97 -16.67 8.43
C ASP A 187 19.16 -17.19 7.01
N ILE A 188 18.14 -17.09 6.16
CA ILE A 188 18.19 -17.63 4.78
C ILE A 188 19.16 -16.85 3.91
N LEU A 189 19.19 -15.50 3.99
CA LEU A 189 20.16 -14.70 3.24
C LEU A 189 21.57 -14.72 3.85
N MET A 190 21.78 -15.41 4.98
CA MET A 190 23.04 -15.50 5.69
C MET A 190 23.67 -14.13 5.96
N LEU A 191 22.83 -13.19 6.48
CA LEU A 191 23.29 -11.83 6.78
C LEU A 191 24.25 -11.87 7.98
N ILE A 192 25.41 -11.26 7.86
CA ILE A 192 26.45 -11.25 8.89
C ILE A 192 26.25 -10.05 9.81
N THR A 193 25.86 -10.28 11.06
CA THR A 193 25.63 -9.24 12.08
C THR A 193 24.92 -7.98 11.51
N PRO A 194 23.74 -8.15 10.88
CA PRO A 194 23.14 -7.06 10.11
C PRO A 194 22.67 -5.92 11.02
N THR A 195 22.75 -4.70 10.51
CA THR A 195 21.95 -3.61 11.05
C THR A 195 20.50 -3.82 10.64
N VAL A 196 19.63 -4.10 11.59
CA VAL A 196 18.20 -4.29 11.36
C VAL A 196 17.45 -3.01 11.74
N LEU A 197 16.74 -2.43 10.77
CA LEU A 197 15.89 -1.26 10.99
C LEU A 197 14.46 -1.57 10.59
N THR A 198 13.53 -1.32 11.50
CA THR A 198 12.10 -1.24 11.20
C THR A 198 11.68 0.21 11.38
N THR A 199 11.38 0.91 10.30
CA THR A 199 10.68 2.20 10.37
C THR A 199 9.21 1.91 10.49
N GLY A 200 8.49 2.59 11.37
CA GLY A 200 7.09 2.28 11.69
C GLY A 200 6.18 2.09 10.48
N PHE A 201 5.16 1.23 10.66
CA PHE A 201 4.13 0.96 9.64
C PHE A 201 3.04 2.05 9.61
N ASP A 202 3.10 3.07 10.47
CA ASP A 202 2.09 4.11 10.53
C ASP A 202 2.17 5.10 9.36
N ARG A 203 1.17 5.04 8.49
CA ARG A 203 0.97 5.96 7.38
C ARG A 203 -0.11 6.99 7.76
N LYS A 204 0.27 8.03 8.51
CA LYS A 204 -0.65 9.03 9.08
C LYS A 204 -1.51 9.74 8.03
N ASN A 205 -1.00 9.88 6.81
CA ASN A 205 -1.70 10.51 5.69
C ASN A 205 -2.79 9.65 5.03
N LEU A 206 -2.88 8.35 5.37
CA LEU A 206 -3.89 7.46 4.80
C LEU A 206 -5.13 7.40 5.70
N TYR A 207 -6.29 7.62 5.12
CA TYR A 207 -7.57 7.27 5.73
C TYR A 207 -7.91 5.81 5.42
N PHE A 208 -8.36 5.04 6.43
CA PHE A 208 -8.83 3.67 6.24
C PHE A 208 -10.33 3.57 6.49
N GLY A 209 -11.06 3.02 5.54
CA GLY A 209 -12.49 2.79 5.65
C GLY A 209 -12.91 1.40 5.20
N VAL A 210 -13.80 0.77 5.96
CA VAL A 210 -14.45 -0.49 5.60
C VAL A 210 -15.95 -0.26 5.46
N LEU A 211 -16.50 -0.64 4.31
CA LEU A 211 -17.91 -0.52 3.99
C LEU A 211 -18.50 -1.89 3.61
N GLN A 212 -19.77 -2.11 3.94
CA GLN A 212 -20.52 -3.32 3.58
C GLN A 212 -21.76 -2.95 2.75
N PRO A 213 -21.56 -2.44 1.51
CA PRO A 213 -22.68 -1.98 0.70
C PRO A 213 -23.47 -3.14 0.09
N LYS A 214 -24.76 -2.91 -0.14
CA LYS A 214 -25.61 -3.82 -0.91
C LYS A 214 -25.21 -3.84 -2.39
N ASP A 215 -24.87 -2.70 -2.95
CA ASP A 215 -24.34 -2.51 -4.31
C ASP A 215 -22.95 -1.86 -4.25
N LYS A 216 -21.91 -2.66 -4.45
CA LYS A 216 -20.52 -2.21 -4.47
C LYS A 216 -20.23 -1.26 -5.62
N PHE A 217 -20.82 -1.54 -6.80
CA PHE A 217 -20.55 -0.72 -7.98
C PHE A 217 -21.11 0.69 -7.83
N GLN A 218 -22.30 0.84 -7.27
CA GLN A 218 -22.88 2.15 -7.04
C GLN A 218 -21.97 3.01 -6.14
N VAL A 219 -21.43 2.42 -5.07
CA VAL A 219 -20.48 3.12 -4.18
C VAL A 219 -19.24 3.58 -4.94
N VAL A 220 -18.64 2.68 -5.72
CA VAL A 220 -17.45 3.01 -6.53
C VAL A 220 -17.75 4.13 -7.52
N ARG A 221 -18.85 4.01 -8.27
CA ARG A 221 -19.25 5.01 -9.26
C ARG A 221 -19.44 6.39 -8.63
N ASP A 222 -20.20 6.46 -7.55
CA ASP A 222 -20.51 7.72 -6.88
C ASP A 222 -19.26 8.34 -6.27
N TYR A 223 -18.36 7.51 -5.72
CA TYR A 223 -17.07 7.94 -5.19
C TYR A 223 -16.15 8.51 -6.28
N VAL A 224 -15.95 7.78 -7.37
CA VAL A 224 -15.09 8.22 -8.50
C VAL A 224 -15.66 9.48 -9.15
N ASN A 225 -16.99 9.56 -9.33
CA ASN A 225 -17.63 10.76 -9.89
C ASN A 225 -17.43 12.02 -9.04
N SER A 226 -17.35 11.88 -7.72
CA SER A 226 -17.08 13.01 -6.82
C SER A 226 -15.63 13.49 -6.85
N ARG A 227 -14.70 12.70 -7.46
CA ARG A 227 -13.25 12.91 -7.47
C ARG A 227 -12.64 12.72 -8.86
N ARG A 228 -13.26 13.29 -9.88
CA ARG A 228 -12.85 13.11 -11.30
C ARG A 228 -11.44 13.61 -11.63
N SER A 229 -10.91 14.54 -10.84
CA SER A 229 -9.55 15.08 -11.00
C SER A 229 -8.47 14.20 -10.36
N ASP A 230 -8.86 13.26 -9.51
CA ASP A 230 -7.94 12.49 -8.69
C ASP A 230 -7.55 11.18 -9.38
N SER A 231 -6.29 10.80 -9.24
CA SER A 231 -5.84 9.48 -9.66
C SER A 231 -6.18 8.44 -8.60
N GLY A 232 -6.72 7.29 -9.04
CA GLY A 232 -7.09 6.21 -8.13
C GLY A 232 -6.96 4.81 -8.72
N ILE A 233 -6.88 3.82 -7.82
CA ILE A 233 -6.78 2.41 -8.18
C ILE A 233 -7.95 1.66 -7.55
N ILE A 234 -8.59 0.78 -8.34
CA ILE A 234 -9.68 -0.09 -7.90
C ILE A 234 -9.22 -1.54 -8.05
N TYR A 235 -8.97 -2.21 -6.92
CA TYR A 235 -8.56 -3.61 -6.90
C TYR A 235 -9.75 -4.56 -6.90
N CYS A 236 -9.71 -5.53 -7.80
CA CYS A 236 -10.72 -6.58 -7.95
C CYS A 236 -10.08 -7.97 -7.84
N ALA A 237 -10.79 -8.94 -7.27
CA ALA A 237 -10.27 -10.29 -7.05
C ALA A 237 -10.06 -11.10 -8.33
N THR A 238 -10.82 -10.84 -9.40
CA THR A 238 -10.78 -11.64 -10.64
C THR A 238 -10.72 -10.78 -11.89
N ARG A 239 -10.13 -11.33 -12.97
CA ARG A 239 -10.12 -10.71 -14.31
C ARG A 239 -11.52 -10.33 -14.79
N LYS A 240 -12.51 -11.20 -14.58
CA LYS A 240 -13.92 -10.97 -14.96
C LYS A 240 -14.50 -9.74 -14.27
N VAL A 241 -14.26 -9.57 -12.97
CA VAL A 241 -14.75 -8.41 -12.22
C VAL A 241 -14.03 -7.12 -12.66
N VAL A 242 -12.72 -7.18 -12.99
CA VAL A 242 -11.99 -6.05 -13.58
C VAL A 242 -12.65 -5.59 -14.87
N GLU A 243 -12.94 -6.51 -15.78
CA GLU A 243 -13.59 -6.20 -17.06
C GLU A 243 -14.99 -5.58 -16.85
N GLU A 244 -15.80 -6.17 -15.98
CA GLU A 244 -17.15 -5.68 -15.67
C GLU A 244 -17.13 -4.27 -15.08
N VAL A 245 -16.33 -4.03 -14.05
CA VAL A 245 -16.22 -2.72 -13.38
C VAL A 245 -15.69 -1.67 -14.35
N CYS A 246 -14.63 -1.99 -15.10
CA CYS A 246 -14.05 -1.08 -16.09
C CYS A 246 -15.07 -0.70 -17.18
N GLN A 247 -15.78 -1.68 -17.75
CA GLN A 247 -16.78 -1.44 -18.79
C GLN A 247 -17.93 -0.56 -18.29
N ARG A 248 -18.42 -0.83 -17.07
CA ARG A 248 -19.52 -0.04 -16.48
C ARG A 248 -19.08 1.42 -16.21
N LEU A 249 -17.87 1.65 -15.67
CA LEU A 249 -17.34 2.99 -15.46
C LEU A 249 -17.13 3.74 -16.80
N LYS A 250 -16.66 3.06 -17.85
CA LYS A 250 -16.57 3.63 -19.21
C LYS A 250 -17.94 4.04 -19.74
N SER A 251 -18.96 3.21 -19.53
CA SER A 251 -20.34 3.51 -19.95
C SER A 251 -20.91 4.74 -19.24
N ASP A 252 -20.45 5.02 -18.02
CA ASP A 252 -20.80 6.23 -17.24
C ASP A 252 -19.94 7.46 -17.63
N GLY A 253 -19.12 7.37 -18.69
CA GLY A 253 -18.27 8.47 -19.19
C GLY A 253 -17.07 8.80 -18.29
N ILE A 254 -16.60 7.84 -17.51
CA ILE A 254 -15.43 8.00 -16.64
C ILE A 254 -14.18 7.52 -17.40
N PRO A 255 -13.13 8.35 -17.56
CA PRO A 255 -11.86 7.93 -18.13
C PRO A 255 -11.20 6.88 -17.22
N VAL A 256 -11.20 5.62 -17.66
CA VAL A 256 -10.70 4.48 -16.88
C VAL A 256 -9.97 3.49 -17.77
N THR A 257 -8.91 2.91 -17.26
CA THR A 257 -8.18 1.81 -17.89
C THR A 257 -8.14 0.58 -17.00
N ARG A 258 -7.67 -0.56 -17.52
CA ARG A 258 -7.67 -1.83 -16.78
C ARG A 258 -6.33 -2.55 -16.86
N TYR A 259 -6.06 -3.39 -15.84
CA TYR A 259 -4.83 -4.19 -15.83
C TYR A 259 -5.05 -5.55 -15.15
N HIS A 260 -4.73 -6.63 -15.84
CA HIS A 260 -4.67 -8.00 -15.29
C HIS A 260 -3.81 -8.91 -16.17
N ALA A 261 -3.37 -10.02 -15.64
CA ALA A 261 -2.46 -10.96 -16.32
C ALA A 261 -3.03 -11.61 -17.59
N GLY A 262 -4.35 -11.53 -17.82
CA GLY A 262 -5.00 -12.05 -19.05
C GLY A 262 -4.91 -11.12 -20.26
N LEU A 263 -4.45 -9.87 -20.09
CA LEU A 263 -4.23 -8.95 -21.20
C LEU A 263 -2.90 -9.27 -21.91
N GLY A 264 -2.83 -8.97 -23.22
CA GLY A 264 -1.58 -9.07 -23.96
C GLY A 264 -0.52 -8.06 -23.47
N ASP A 265 0.76 -8.36 -23.67
CA ASP A 265 1.87 -7.53 -23.17
C ASP A 265 1.85 -6.10 -23.69
N LYS A 266 1.41 -5.89 -24.94
CA LYS A 266 1.29 -4.57 -25.54
C LYS A 266 0.18 -3.78 -24.84
N GLU A 267 -1.00 -4.38 -24.70
CA GLU A 267 -2.15 -3.74 -24.05
C GLU A 267 -1.88 -3.45 -22.57
N ARG A 268 -1.21 -4.37 -21.86
CA ARG A 268 -0.80 -4.13 -20.46
C ARG A 268 0.07 -2.89 -20.33
N ARG A 269 1.05 -2.73 -21.23
CA ARG A 269 1.94 -1.56 -21.26
C ARG A 269 1.18 -0.27 -21.60
N GLU A 270 0.35 -0.28 -22.63
CA GLU A 270 -0.44 0.88 -23.04
C GLU A 270 -1.38 1.33 -21.91
N ASN A 271 -2.07 0.40 -21.26
CA ASN A 271 -2.97 0.70 -20.14
C ASN A 271 -2.21 1.21 -18.89
N GLN A 272 -1.04 0.65 -18.60
CA GLN A 272 -0.18 1.15 -17.53
C GLN A 272 0.32 2.56 -17.84
N ASP A 273 0.76 2.81 -19.06
CA ASP A 273 1.21 4.12 -19.51
C ASP A 273 0.06 5.14 -19.45
N ASP A 274 -1.16 4.76 -19.84
CA ASP A 274 -2.32 5.64 -19.75
C ASP A 274 -2.59 6.11 -18.31
N PHE A 275 -2.41 5.21 -17.34
CA PHE A 275 -2.55 5.56 -15.93
C PHE A 275 -1.36 6.38 -15.41
N ILE A 276 -0.14 5.99 -15.75
CA ILE A 276 1.10 6.65 -15.29
C ILE A 276 1.19 8.08 -15.84
N TYR A 277 0.80 8.27 -17.11
CA TYR A 277 0.84 9.58 -17.80
C TYR A 277 -0.43 10.42 -17.60
N ASP A 278 -1.30 10.08 -16.65
CA ASP A 278 -2.56 10.79 -16.35
C ASP A 278 -3.54 10.90 -17.54
N ARG A 279 -3.43 10.03 -18.56
CA ARG A 279 -4.40 9.94 -19.66
C ARG A 279 -5.71 9.27 -19.20
N SER A 280 -5.60 8.31 -18.29
CA SER A 280 -6.71 7.67 -17.59
C SER A 280 -6.46 7.76 -16.09
N PRO A 281 -7.16 8.61 -15.34
CA PRO A 281 -6.90 8.81 -13.91
C PRO A 281 -7.30 7.60 -13.06
N VAL A 282 -8.16 6.72 -13.57
CA VAL A 282 -8.64 5.54 -12.83
C VAL A 282 -8.10 4.26 -13.44
N MET A 283 -7.50 3.42 -12.60
CA MET A 283 -7.06 2.07 -12.95
C MET A 283 -7.95 1.03 -12.24
N VAL A 284 -8.54 0.11 -12.99
CA VAL A 284 -9.21 -1.08 -12.43
C VAL A 284 -8.32 -2.30 -12.67
N ALA A 285 -7.93 -3.00 -11.61
CA ALA A 285 -6.94 -4.05 -11.75
C ALA A 285 -7.10 -5.22 -10.79
N THR A 286 -6.46 -6.35 -11.12
CA THR A 286 -6.16 -7.39 -10.12
C THR A 286 -4.86 -7.05 -9.38
N ASN A 287 -4.49 -7.85 -8.37
CA ASN A 287 -3.20 -7.77 -7.67
C ASN A 287 -1.98 -7.82 -8.62
N ALA A 288 -2.14 -8.32 -9.86
CA ALA A 288 -1.09 -8.27 -10.88
C ALA A 288 -0.64 -6.83 -11.24
N PHE A 289 -1.52 -5.84 -11.01
CA PHE A 289 -1.18 -4.41 -11.05
C PHE A 289 -0.73 -3.97 -9.67
N GLY A 290 0.43 -4.38 -9.30
CA GLY A 290 0.78 -4.17 -7.91
C GLY A 290 2.22 -3.80 -7.74
N MET A 291 3.05 -4.76 -7.81
CA MET A 291 4.46 -4.60 -7.56
C MET A 291 5.09 -3.83 -8.74
N GLY A 292 5.72 -2.70 -8.49
CA GLY A 292 6.44 -1.92 -9.50
C GLY A 292 5.81 -0.60 -9.94
N ILE A 293 4.66 -0.21 -9.41
CA ILE A 293 4.07 1.08 -9.76
C ILE A 293 4.48 2.12 -8.72
N ASP A 294 5.22 3.12 -9.18
CA ASP A 294 5.71 4.23 -8.36
C ASP A 294 5.05 5.56 -8.70
N LYS A 295 3.73 5.54 -8.95
CA LYS A 295 2.95 6.77 -9.13
C LYS A 295 2.68 7.40 -7.77
N SER A 296 3.27 8.56 -7.51
CA SER A 296 3.24 9.21 -6.20
C SER A 296 1.90 9.87 -5.85
N ASN A 297 1.15 10.33 -6.86
CA ASN A 297 -0.07 11.12 -6.71
C ASN A 297 -1.37 10.32 -6.77
N VAL A 298 -1.38 9.07 -6.33
CA VAL A 298 -2.60 8.28 -6.17
C VAL A 298 -3.36 8.77 -4.94
N ARG A 299 -4.56 9.32 -5.14
CA ARG A 299 -5.37 9.92 -4.05
C ARG A 299 -6.31 8.94 -3.39
N TYR A 300 -6.64 7.82 -4.04
CA TYR A 300 -7.44 6.77 -3.42
C TYR A 300 -7.11 5.38 -3.95
N VAL A 301 -7.28 4.39 -3.06
CA VAL A 301 -7.26 2.97 -3.39
C VAL A 301 -8.57 2.37 -2.90
N ILE A 302 -9.33 1.74 -3.80
CA ILE A 302 -10.57 1.05 -3.46
C ILE A 302 -10.38 -0.45 -3.67
N HIS A 303 -10.57 -1.22 -2.62
CA HIS A 303 -10.67 -2.67 -2.73
C HIS A 303 -12.13 -3.05 -2.99
N TYR A 304 -12.48 -3.32 -4.24
CA TYR A 304 -13.81 -3.78 -4.65
C TYR A 304 -14.14 -5.14 -4.03
N ASN A 305 -13.13 -5.99 -3.90
CA ASN A 305 -13.18 -7.25 -3.16
C ASN A 305 -12.14 -7.23 -2.04
N MET A 306 -12.43 -7.96 -0.95
CA MET A 306 -11.50 -8.12 0.16
C MET A 306 -10.23 -8.85 -0.31
N PRO A 307 -9.02 -8.32 -0.05
CA PRO A 307 -7.75 -9.02 -0.28
C PRO A 307 -7.65 -10.31 0.54
N LYS A 308 -6.72 -11.20 0.16
CA LYS A 308 -6.57 -12.48 0.85
C LYS A 308 -5.95 -12.38 2.26
N ASN A 309 -5.16 -11.33 2.52
CA ASN A 309 -4.50 -11.10 3.81
C ASN A 309 -4.24 -9.61 4.07
N ILE A 310 -3.82 -9.27 5.29
CA ILE A 310 -3.52 -7.90 5.73
C ILE A 310 -2.28 -7.34 5.02
N GLU A 311 -1.29 -8.17 4.75
CA GLU A 311 -0.05 -7.78 4.08
C GLU A 311 -0.34 -7.26 2.66
N ASN A 312 -1.12 -8.02 1.87
CA ASN A 312 -1.53 -7.58 0.54
C ASN A 312 -2.38 -6.32 0.61
N TYR A 313 -3.34 -6.27 1.55
CA TYR A 313 -4.14 -5.08 1.77
C TYR A 313 -3.27 -3.85 2.07
N TYR A 314 -2.34 -3.96 3.00
CA TYR A 314 -1.45 -2.87 3.39
C TYR A 314 -0.52 -2.44 2.25
N GLN A 315 0.02 -3.40 1.50
CA GLN A 315 0.89 -3.14 0.35
C GLN A 315 0.13 -2.43 -0.80
N GLU A 316 -1.12 -2.86 -1.09
CA GLU A 316 -1.98 -2.27 -2.11
C GLU A 316 -2.50 -0.90 -1.67
N ALA A 317 -2.99 -0.76 -0.45
CA ALA A 317 -3.42 0.50 0.15
C ALA A 317 -2.27 1.51 0.24
N GLY A 318 -1.05 1.04 0.55
CA GLY A 318 0.16 1.85 0.63
C GLY A 318 0.61 2.50 -0.67
N ARG A 319 -0.05 2.20 -1.82
CA ARG A 319 0.16 2.90 -3.10
C ARG A 319 -0.44 4.29 -3.09
N ALA A 320 -1.45 4.52 -2.24
CA ALA A 320 -2.04 5.83 -2.06
C ALA A 320 -1.08 6.77 -1.30
N GLY A 321 -1.08 8.03 -1.67
CA GLY A 321 -0.39 9.10 -0.94
C GLY A 321 1.11 8.89 -0.73
N ARG A 322 1.86 8.37 -1.70
CA ARG A 322 3.32 8.19 -1.58
C ARG A 322 4.10 9.50 -1.47
N ASP A 323 3.51 10.58 -1.96
CA ASP A 323 4.03 11.94 -1.83
C ASP A 323 3.80 12.55 -0.44
N GLY A 324 3.12 11.83 0.47
CA GLY A 324 2.79 12.28 1.83
C GLY A 324 1.49 13.07 1.92
N GLU A 325 0.85 13.37 0.78
CA GLU A 325 -0.44 14.06 0.76
C GLU A 325 -1.58 13.13 1.23
N PRO A 326 -2.69 13.68 1.77
CA PRO A 326 -3.84 12.89 2.20
C PRO A 326 -4.38 11.99 1.10
N ALA A 327 -4.67 10.74 1.45
CA ALA A 327 -5.26 9.77 0.52
C ALA A 327 -6.19 8.80 1.26
N GLU A 328 -7.13 8.20 0.52
CA GLU A 328 -8.16 7.34 1.11
C GLU A 328 -8.03 5.89 0.64
N CYS A 329 -8.14 4.96 1.59
CA CYS A 329 -8.15 3.53 1.34
C CYS A 329 -9.50 2.97 1.77
N LEU A 330 -10.33 2.57 0.79
CA LEU A 330 -11.66 2.03 1.03
C LEU A 330 -11.71 0.55 0.70
N LEU A 331 -12.25 -0.26 1.62
CA LEU A 331 -12.49 -1.66 1.42
C LEU A 331 -13.98 -1.94 1.39
N LEU A 332 -14.47 -2.54 0.30
CA LEU A 332 -15.87 -2.93 0.12
C LEU A 332 -16.00 -4.43 0.41
N TYR A 333 -16.36 -4.75 1.64
CA TYR A 333 -16.49 -6.13 2.10
C TYR A 333 -17.81 -6.79 1.66
N SER A 334 -17.72 -8.08 1.36
CA SER A 334 -18.85 -8.97 1.17
C SER A 334 -18.48 -10.38 1.65
N GLY A 335 -19.40 -11.11 2.27
CA GLY A 335 -19.13 -12.50 2.68
C GLY A 335 -18.77 -13.44 1.53
N LYS A 336 -19.12 -13.09 0.28
CA LYS A 336 -18.70 -13.83 -0.92
C LYS A 336 -17.19 -13.72 -1.17
N ASP A 337 -16.56 -12.64 -0.72
CA ASP A 337 -15.12 -12.44 -0.89
C ASP A 337 -14.31 -13.48 -0.09
N VAL A 338 -14.79 -13.87 1.10
CA VAL A 338 -14.16 -14.92 1.92
C VAL A 338 -14.20 -16.26 1.18
N VAL A 339 -15.37 -16.63 0.64
CA VAL A 339 -15.52 -17.88 -0.12
C VAL A 339 -14.62 -17.90 -1.37
N THR A 340 -14.52 -16.76 -2.05
CA THR A 340 -13.66 -16.63 -3.24
C THR A 340 -12.18 -16.79 -2.87
N ASN A 341 -11.73 -16.14 -1.78
CA ASN A 341 -10.35 -16.26 -1.33
C ASN A 341 -10.02 -17.66 -0.82
N GLN A 342 -10.97 -18.31 -0.11
CA GLN A 342 -10.82 -19.71 0.30
C GLN A 342 -10.63 -20.62 -0.90
N PHE A 343 -11.46 -20.45 -1.93
CA PHE A 343 -11.34 -21.21 -3.18
C PHE A 343 -9.96 -21.01 -3.84
N PHE A 344 -9.42 -19.80 -3.83
CA PHE A 344 -8.07 -19.55 -4.37
C PHE A 344 -6.97 -20.21 -3.55
N ILE A 345 -7.09 -20.26 -2.22
CA ILE A 345 -6.13 -20.95 -1.34
C ILE A 345 -6.14 -22.45 -1.64
N ASP A 346 -7.33 -23.05 -1.71
CA ASP A 346 -7.50 -24.48 -1.88
C ASP A 346 -7.09 -24.98 -3.30
N ASN A 347 -7.19 -24.10 -4.31
CA ASN A 347 -6.87 -24.40 -5.71
C ASN A 347 -5.62 -23.65 -6.22
N ASN A 348 -4.71 -23.27 -5.33
CA ASN A 348 -3.49 -22.55 -5.72
C ASN A 348 -2.58 -23.48 -6.52
N THR A 349 -2.43 -23.19 -7.83
CA THR A 349 -1.54 -23.92 -8.75
C THR A 349 -0.18 -23.24 -8.92
N ASP A 350 0.01 -22.05 -8.35
CA ASP A 350 1.26 -21.25 -8.53
C ASP A 350 2.45 -21.90 -7.82
N ASN A 351 2.20 -22.82 -6.89
CA ASN A 351 3.21 -23.53 -6.10
C ASN A 351 3.39 -24.99 -6.53
N GLN A 352 3.28 -25.31 -7.83
CA GLN A 352 3.47 -26.67 -8.36
C GLN A 352 4.87 -27.27 -8.10
N GLU A 353 5.84 -26.42 -7.73
CA GLU A 353 7.20 -26.83 -7.35
C GLU A 353 7.33 -27.28 -5.89
N LEU A 354 6.30 -27.06 -5.06
CA LEU A 354 6.31 -27.45 -3.65
C LEU A 354 5.89 -28.90 -3.45
N ASP A 355 6.56 -29.58 -2.53
CA ASP A 355 6.11 -30.89 -2.08
C ASP A 355 4.76 -30.82 -1.34
N PRO A 356 3.97 -31.89 -1.30
CA PRO A 356 2.61 -31.88 -0.75
C PRO A 356 2.54 -31.47 0.73
N VAL A 357 3.58 -31.74 1.53
CA VAL A 357 3.61 -31.39 2.97
C VAL A 357 3.82 -29.89 3.14
N THR A 358 4.78 -29.33 2.43
CA THR A 358 5.02 -27.88 2.41
C THR A 358 3.82 -27.11 1.88
N LEU A 359 3.17 -27.63 0.82
CA LEU A 359 1.96 -27.02 0.26
C LEU A 359 0.83 -26.97 1.31
N ALA A 360 0.59 -28.05 2.05
CA ALA A 360 -0.44 -28.10 3.09
C ALA A 360 -0.16 -27.07 4.21
N ILE A 361 1.10 -26.91 4.61
CA ILE A 361 1.51 -25.92 5.63
C ILE A 361 1.25 -24.49 5.10
N VAL A 362 1.60 -24.19 3.85
CA VAL A 362 1.37 -22.87 3.25
C VAL A 362 -0.13 -22.58 3.16
N GLN A 363 -0.94 -23.53 2.73
CA GLN A 363 -2.40 -23.36 2.66
C GLN A 363 -3.03 -23.09 4.04
N GLU A 364 -2.60 -23.80 5.09
CA GLU A 364 -3.13 -23.57 6.44
C GLU A 364 -2.79 -22.17 6.95
N ARG A 365 -1.58 -21.69 6.69
CA ARG A 365 -1.16 -20.32 7.02
C ARG A 365 -1.95 -19.27 6.25
N ASP A 366 -2.22 -19.52 4.96
CA ASP A 366 -3.02 -18.61 4.16
C ASP A 366 -4.48 -18.55 4.66
N ARG A 367 -5.04 -19.66 5.16
CA ARG A 367 -6.36 -19.67 5.81
C ARG A 367 -6.34 -18.84 7.10
N GLU A 368 -5.30 -18.94 7.90
CA GLU A 368 -5.16 -18.13 9.12
C GLU A 368 -5.06 -16.63 8.78
N ARG A 369 -4.27 -16.26 7.78
CA ARG A 369 -4.16 -14.87 7.30
C ARG A 369 -5.49 -14.35 6.77
N LEU A 370 -6.22 -15.16 6.00
CA LEU A 370 -7.56 -14.83 5.50
C LEU A 370 -8.52 -14.56 6.67
N ARG A 371 -8.42 -15.34 7.75
CA ARG A 371 -9.20 -15.14 8.97
C ARG A 371 -8.89 -13.78 9.60
N LYS A 372 -7.61 -13.43 9.78
CA LYS A 372 -7.19 -12.12 10.32
C LYS A 372 -7.69 -10.97 9.44
N MET A 373 -7.62 -11.11 8.10
CA MET A 373 -8.17 -10.14 7.16
C MET A 373 -9.70 -10.01 7.26
N THR A 374 -10.39 -11.12 7.44
CA THR A 374 -11.85 -11.12 7.67
C THR A 374 -12.19 -10.37 8.95
N PHE A 375 -11.46 -10.60 10.01
CA PHE A 375 -11.63 -9.89 11.29
C PHE A 375 -11.40 -8.38 11.18
N TYR A 376 -10.41 -7.96 10.39
CA TYR A 376 -10.22 -6.55 10.08
C TYR A 376 -11.47 -5.90 9.48
N CYS A 377 -12.23 -6.63 8.66
CA CYS A 377 -13.46 -6.13 8.05
C CYS A 377 -14.64 -6.02 9.04
N PHE A 378 -14.56 -6.64 10.19
CA PHE A 378 -15.63 -6.66 11.20
C PHE A 378 -15.27 -5.95 12.51
N THR A 379 -14.00 -5.63 12.73
CA THR A 379 -13.61 -4.96 13.97
C THR A 379 -14.29 -3.59 14.11
N ASN A 380 -14.66 -3.26 15.33
CA ASN A 380 -15.10 -1.92 15.71
C ASN A 380 -13.98 -1.10 16.36
N ASP A 381 -12.81 -1.69 16.52
CA ASP A 381 -11.60 -1.01 16.98
C ASP A 381 -11.00 -0.14 15.88
N CYS A 382 -10.00 0.64 16.24
CA CYS A 382 -9.30 1.47 15.27
C CYS A 382 -8.68 0.63 14.14
N LEU A 383 -9.07 0.88 12.90
CA LEU A 383 -8.59 0.12 11.74
C LEU A 383 -7.08 0.27 11.54
N ARG A 384 -6.54 1.45 11.81
CA ARG A 384 -5.10 1.71 11.73
C ARG A 384 -4.34 0.93 12.79
N ASP A 385 -4.78 0.99 14.03
CA ASP A 385 -4.17 0.28 15.15
C ASP A 385 -4.21 -1.24 14.95
N TYR A 386 -5.30 -1.78 14.35
CA TYR A 386 -5.37 -3.18 13.98
C TYR A 386 -4.24 -3.60 13.01
N ILE A 387 -3.98 -2.77 11.98
CA ILE A 387 -2.89 -3.01 11.02
C ILE A 387 -1.54 -2.93 11.74
N LEU A 388 -1.33 -1.91 12.59
CA LEU A 388 -0.07 -1.74 13.32
C LEU A 388 0.23 -2.93 14.23
N ARG A 389 -0.76 -3.38 15.00
CA ARG A 389 -0.63 -4.58 15.86
C ARG A 389 -0.34 -5.84 15.07
N TYR A 390 -0.93 -5.98 13.89
CA TYR A 390 -0.64 -7.12 13.01
C TYR A 390 0.84 -7.22 12.67
N PHE A 391 1.51 -6.09 12.48
CA PHE A 391 2.96 -6.01 12.21
C PHE A 391 3.81 -5.88 13.47
N GLY A 392 3.22 -6.02 14.67
CA GLY A 392 3.94 -5.98 15.94
C GLY A 392 4.20 -4.59 16.50
N GLU A 393 3.52 -3.55 15.95
CA GLU A 393 3.55 -2.20 16.51
C GLU A 393 2.31 -1.96 17.38
N TYR A 394 2.52 -1.26 18.48
CA TYR A 394 1.45 -0.89 19.40
C TYR A 394 1.24 0.62 19.34
N GLY A 395 0.10 1.02 18.80
CA GLY A 395 -0.33 2.40 18.73
C GLY A 395 -1.31 2.78 19.84
N GLU A 396 -1.76 4.02 19.80
CA GLU A 396 -2.93 4.46 20.57
C GLU A 396 -4.18 3.87 19.92
N ASN A 397 -5.06 3.21 20.65
CA ASN A 397 -6.29 2.57 20.16
C ASN A 397 -7.26 3.51 19.40
N TYR A 398 -6.80 4.69 19.02
CA TYR A 398 -7.57 5.74 18.35
C TYR A 398 -6.66 6.58 17.44
N CYS A 399 -6.93 6.59 16.13
CA CYS A 399 -6.11 7.34 15.17
C CYS A 399 -6.78 8.64 14.68
N GLY A 400 -8.07 8.87 14.98
CA GLY A 400 -8.83 10.02 14.47
C GLY A 400 -9.00 10.08 12.95
N ASN A 401 -8.47 9.09 12.19
CA ASN A 401 -8.45 9.09 10.72
C ASN A 401 -8.76 7.70 10.14
N CYS A 402 -9.81 7.05 10.63
CA CYS A 402 -10.39 5.84 10.02
C CYS A 402 -11.91 5.82 10.23
N SER A 403 -12.62 5.00 9.44
CA SER A 403 -14.09 4.93 9.52
C SER A 403 -14.59 4.63 10.93
N ASN A 404 -13.88 3.77 11.66
CA ASN A 404 -14.28 3.39 13.01
C ASN A 404 -14.07 4.53 14.03
N CYS A 405 -12.93 5.20 13.99
CA CYS A 405 -12.67 6.33 14.88
C CYS A 405 -13.61 7.53 14.65
N LEU A 406 -14.03 7.75 13.40
CA LEU A 406 -14.92 8.86 13.03
C LEU A 406 -16.41 8.51 13.18
N SER A 407 -16.75 7.24 13.38
CA SER A 407 -18.11 6.79 13.63
C SER A 407 -18.49 7.01 15.09
N GLN A 408 -19.76 7.38 15.32
CA GLN A 408 -20.30 7.41 16.68
C GLN A 408 -20.68 5.98 17.07
N PHE A 409 -19.94 5.43 18.00
CA PHE A 409 -20.26 4.14 18.62
C PHE A 409 -20.88 4.36 19.99
N GLU A 410 -21.75 3.45 20.38
CA GLU A 410 -22.16 3.25 21.76
C GLU A 410 -21.70 1.87 22.22
N THR A 411 -21.27 1.78 23.46
CA THR A 411 -20.94 0.50 24.07
C THR A 411 -22.26 -0.15 24.50
N VAL A 412 -22.57 -1.29 23.89
CA VAL A 412 -23.79 -2.05 24.17
C VAL A 412 -23.39 -3.32 24.90
N ASP A 413 -24.09 -3.64 25.96
CA ASP A 413 -24.00 -4.95 26.58
C ASP A 413 -24.71 -5.96 25.67
N VAL A 414 -23.99 -7.01 25.29
CA VAL A 414 -24.47 -8.08 24.41
C VAL A 414 -24.37 -9.46 25.07
N ALA A 415 -24.20 -9.51 26.40
CA ALA A 415 -24.01 -10.75 27.13
C ALA A 415 -25.15 -11.76 26.93
N GLU A 416 -26.42 -11.31 26.92
CA GLU A 416 -27.58 -12.19 26.66
C GLU A 416 -27.56 -12.78 25.24
N ILE A 417 -27.19 -11.98 24.24
CA ILE A 417 -27.08 -12.43 22.86
C ILE A 417 -25.93 -13.42 22.73
N ALA A 418 -24.79 -13.09 23.33
CA ALA A 418 -23.61 -13.94 23.34
C ALA A 418 -23.88 -15.30 24.00
N LEU A 419 -24.52 -15.29 25.16
CA LEU A 419 -24.91 -16.52 25.87
C LEU A 419 -25.82 -17.40 24.98
N CYS A 420 -26.87 -16.83 24.39
CA CYS A 420 -27.78 -17.58 23.53
C CYS A 420 -27.08 -18.19 22.30
N LEU A 421 -26.14 -17.47 21.69
CA LEU A 421 -25.36 -17.97 20.57
C LEU A 421 -24.43 -19.13 21.00
N VAL A 422 -23.71 -19.00 22.12
CA VAL A 422 -22.81 -20.05 22.66
C VAL A 422 -23.60 -21.28 23.09
N GLU A 423 -24.74 -21.12 23.77
CA GLU A 423 -25.67 -22.20 24.11
C GLU A 423 -26.19 -22.94 22.86
N CYS A 424 -26.51 -22.20 21.79
CA CYS A 424 -26.94 -22.78 20.54
C CYS A 424 -25.83 -23.64 19.90
N VAL A 425 -24.57 -23.17 19.92
CA VAL A 425 -23.41 -23.95 19.45
C VAL A 425 -23.24 -25.22 20.28
N LYS A 426 -23.39 -25.13 21.61
CA LYS A 426 -23.31 -26.28 22.53
C LYS A 426 -24.43 -27.29 22.25
N SER A 427 -25.67 -26.84 22.20
CA SER A 427 -26.86 -27.70 22.05
C SER A 427 -26.95 -28.40 20.69
N CYS A 428 -26.38 -27.81 19.63
CA CYS A 428 -26.30 -28.47 18.32
C CYS A 428 -25.08 -29.39 18.14
N GLY A 429 -24.31 -29.64 19.20
CA GLY A 429 -23.15 -30.53 19.20
C GLY A 429 -21.98 -29.99 18.36
N GLN A 430 -21.88 -28.66 18.19
CA GLN A 430 -20.78 -28.03 17.46
C GLN A 430 -20.62 -28.55 16.01
N ARG A 431 -21.73 -28.67 15.27
CA ARG A 431 -21.77 -29.32 13.94
C ARG A 431 -22.08 -28.36 12.79
N TYR A 432 -22.41 -27.10 13.09
CA TYR A 432 -22.93 -26.18 12.08
C TYR A 432 -22.13 -24.88 12.01
N GLY A 433 -22.13 -24.27 10.85
CA GLY A 433 -21.48 -22.98 10.61
C GLY A 433 -22.31 -21.78 11.08
N VAL A 434 -21.68 -20.60 11.09
CA VAL A 434 -22.23 -19.32 11.58
C VAL A 434 -23.65 -19.03 11.09
N ASN A 435 -23.93 -19.24 9.80
CA ASN A 435 -25.24 -18.93 9.25
C ASN A 435 -26.36 -19.77 9.85
N VAL A 436 -26.12 -21.09 10.07
CA VAL A 436 -27.12 -21.99 10.67
C VAL A 436 -27.38 -21.61 12.12
N ILE A 437 -26.34 -21.26 12.89
CA ILE A 437 -26.48 -20.80 14.27
C ILE A 437 -27.33 -19.51 14.32
N ILE A 438 -27.02 -18.50 13.50
CA ILE A 438 -27.77 -17.24 13.44
C ILE A 438 -29.24 -17.51 13.04
N ASP A 439 -29.46 -18.28 11.96
CA ASP A 439 -30.80 -18.61 11.47
C ASP A 439 -31.63 -19.33 12.55
N THR A 440 -31.00 -20.19 13.35
CA THR A 440 -31.65 -20.92 14.45
C THR A 440 -32.06 -19.97 15.56
N VAL A 441 -31.15 -19.17 16.11
CA VAL A 441 -31.50 -18.27 17.22
C VAL A 441 -32.46 -17.16 16.80
N HIS A 442 -32.44 -16.77 15.54
CA HIS A 442 -33.40 -15.81 14.97
C HIS A 442 -34.77 -16.42 14.66
N GLY A 443 -34.87 -17.76 14.58
CA GLY A 443 -36.12 -18.46 14.26
C GLY A 443 -36.48 -18.48 12.77
N ALA A 444 -35.46 -18.52 11.90
CA ALA A 444 -35.68 -18.54 10.45
C ALA A 444 -36.31 -19.87 10.00
N ASN A 445 -37.44 -19.80 9.25
CA ASN A 445 -38.14 -20.95 8.71
C ASN A 445 -37.63 -21.33 7.30
N THR A 446 -36.36 -21.73 7.20
CA THR A 446 -35.75 -22.14 5.93
C THR A 446 -35.76 -23.67 5.76
N ALA A 447 -35.69 -24.15 4.49
CA ALA A 447 -35.55 -25.59 4.22
C ALA A 447 -34.31 -26.16 4.93
N LYS A 448 -33.23 -25.42 5.04
CA LYS A 448 -31.97 -25.82 5.71
C LYS A 448 -32.17 -26.08 7.20
N ILE A 449 -32.88 -25.18 7.91
CA ILE A 449 -33.19 -25.31 9.33
C ILE A 449 -34.05 -26.56 9.58
N ARG A 450 -35.09 -26.80 8.76
CA ARG A 450 -35.92 -27.98 8.87
C ARG A 450 -35.17 -29.29 8.58
N ASN A 451 -34.33 -29.30 7.53
CA ASN A 451 -33.54 -30.49 7.18
C ASN A 451 -32.54 -30.87 8.27
N TYR A 452 -31.99 -29.90 8.97
CA TYR A 452 -31.06 -30.12 10.10
C TYR A 452 -31.77 -30.27 11.45
N ARG A 453 -33.12 -30.21 11.46
CA ARG A 453 -33.98 -30.28 12.67
C ARG A 453 -33.59 -29.24 13.72
N MET A 454 -33.09 -28.07 13.27
CA MET A 454 -32.68 -26.98 14.13
C MET A 454 -33.86 -26.16 14.66
N ASP A 455 -35.05 -26.33 14.10
CA ASP A 455 -36.35 -25.84 14.63
C ASP A 455 -36.71 -26.50 15.98
N GLY A 456 -36.18 -27.67 16.32
CA GLY A 456 -36.29 -28.32 17.63
C GLY A 456 -35.17 -27.92 18.63
N ASN A 457 -34.25 -27.03 18.28
CA ASN A 457 -33.19 -26.58 19.18
C ASN A 457 -33.77 -25.71 20.29
N PRO A 458 -33.33 -25.86 21.60
CA PRO A 458 -33.81 -25.03 22.72
C PRO A 458 -33.67 -23.53 22.52
N ASN A 459 -32.74 -23.10 21.68
CA ASN A 459 -32.47 -21.69 21.38
C ASN A 459 -33.17 -21.19 20.11
N TYR A 460 -34.00 -22.01 19.46
CA TYR A 460 -34.71 -21.60 18.25
C TYR A 460 -35.64 -20.41 18.52
N GLY A 461 -35.44 -19.34 17.77
CA GLY A 461 -36.27 -18.13 17.84
C GLY A 461 -36.10 -17.26 19.11
N ARG A 462 -35.18 -17.60 20.03
CA ARG A 462 -34.99 -16.80 21.27
C ARG A 462 -34.59 -15.36 20.99
N LEU A 463 -33.93 -15.11 19.88
CA LEU A 463 -33.46 -13.79 19.44
C LEU A 463 -34.21 -13.30 18.20
N ALA A 464 -35.45 -13.72 17.99
CA ALA A 464 -36.26 -13.32 16.83
C ALA A 464 -36.50 -11.80 16.72
N LYS A 465 -36.42 -11.07 17.82
CA LYS A 465 -36.58 -9.60 17.86
C LYS A 465 -35.31 -8.86 17.48
N GLU A 466 -34.16 -9.51 17.56
CA GLU A 466 -32.88 -8.90 17.26
C GLU A 466 -32.60 -8.95 15.75
N PRO A 467 -32.12 -7.84 15.15
CA PRO A 467 -31.79 -7.83 13.73
C PRO A 467 -30.65 -8.82 13.40
N VAL A 468 -30.78 -9.56 12.30
CA VAL A 468 -29.79 -10.55 11.86
C VAL A 468 -28.37 -9.96 11.76
N TYR A 469 -28.25 -8.68 11.35
CA TYR A 469 -26.94 -8.01 11.28
C TYR A 469 -26.27 -7.88 12.67
N LYS A 470 -27.07 -7.62 13.73
CA LYS A 470 -26.58 -7.50 15.12
C LYS A 470 -26.09 -8.86 15.62
N LEU A 471 -26.88 -9.94 15.37
CA LEU A 471 -26.49 -11.31 15.72
C LEU A 471 -25.17 -11.69 15.05
N ARG A 472 -24.99 -11.29 13.78
CA ARG A 472 -23.76 -11.53 13.03
C ARG A 472 -22.56 -10.74 13.60
N GLN A 473 -22.78 -9.51 14.05
CA GLN A 473 -21.72 -8.72 14.70
C GLN A 473 -21.31 -9.36 16.03
N VAL A 474 -22.27 -9.84 16.83
CA VAL A 474 -21.99 -10.47 18.11
C VAL A 474 -21.23 -11.79 17.91
N ILE A 475 -21.68 -12.67 17.00
CA ILE A 475 -20.94 -13.94 16.77
C ILE A 475 -19.54 -13.70 16.24
N ASN A 476 -19.34 -12.68 15.40
CA ASN A 476 -18.00 -12.29 14.94
C ASN A 476 -17.14 -11.74 16.09
N HIS A 477 -17.74 -10.97 17.00
CA HIS A 477 -17.06 -10.49 18.21
C HIS A 477 -16.62 -11.65 19.11
N LEU A 478 -17.46 -12.68 19.27
CA LEU A 478 -17.13 -13.90 20.02
C LEU A 478 -15.98 -14.68 19.35
N LEU A 479 -15.95 -14.74 18.03
CA LEU A 479 -14.86 -15.37 17.26
C LEU A 479 -13.56 -14.57 17.37
N LEU A 480 -13.63 -13.24 17.30
CA LEU A 480 -12.48 -12.33 17.45
C LEU A 480 -11.78 -12.46 18.79
N ASN A 481 -12.56 -12.57 19.87
CA ASN A 481 -12.06 -12.64 21.24
C ASN A 481 -11.83 -14.09 21.72
N GLU A 482 -11.89 -15.04 20.78
CA GLU A 482 -11.66 -16.45 21.02
C GLU A 482 -12.63 -17.10 22.02
N TYR A 483 -13.83 -16.53 22.20
CA TYR A 483 -14.94 -17.19 22.89
C TYR A 483 -15.58 -18.30 22.05
N LEU A 484 -15.43 -18.24 20.73
CA LEU A 484 -15.78 -19.28 19.78
C LEU A 484 -14.63 -19.46 18.79
N ALA A 485 -14.54 -20.62 18.17
CA ALA A 485 -13.62 -20.90 17.08
C ALA A 485 -14.40 -21.40 15.84
N VAL A 486 -13.79 -21.31 14.67
CA VAL A 486 -14.33 -21.94 13.44
C VAL A 486 -13.29 -22.91 12.93
N THR A 487 -13.75 -24.12 12.52
CA THR A 487 -12.86 -25.11 11.92
C THR A 487 -12.33 -24.60 10.57
N ASN A 488 -11.15 -25.06 10.20
CA ASN A 488 -10.50 -24.69 8.94
C ASN A 488 -10.89 -25.62 7.77
N ASP A 489 -11.85 -26.51 8.01
CA ASP A 489 -12.36 -27.45 7.01
C ASP A 489 -13.35 -26.78 6.02
N GLU A 490 -13.74 -27.54 4.98
CA GLU A 490 -14.68 -27.12 3.93
C GLU A 490 -16.02 -26.58 4.48
N TYR A 491 -16.41 -27.01 5.69
CA TYR A 491 -17.71 -26.68 6.27
C TYR A 491 -17.71 -25.50 7.22
N ALA A 492 -16.51 -24.99 7.64
CA ALA A 492 -16.36 -23.85 8.53
C ALA A 492 -17.30 -23.89 9.76
N VAL A 493 -17.19 -24.96 10.55
CA VAL A 493 -18.08 -25.27 11.68
C VAL A 493 -17.68 -24.46 12.91
N VAL A 494 -18.67 -23.92 13.63
CA VAL A 494 -18.44 -23.17 14.89
C VAL A 494 -18.20 -24.15 16.04
N LYS A 495 -17.10 -23.92 16.77
CA LYS A 495 -16.67 -24.71 17.94
C LYS A 495 -16.61 -23.87 19.19
N LEU A 496 -16.79 -24.51 20.34
CA LEU A 496 -16.52 -23.92 21.63
C LEU A 496 -15.02 -23.91 21.90
N THR A 497 -14.56 -22.94 22.69
CA THR A 497 -13.21 -22.81 23.22
C THR A 497 -13.23 -22.92 24.76
N GLU A 498 -12.10 -22.92 25.41
CA GLU A 498 -12.03 -22.84 26.88
C GLU A 498 -12.73 -21.58 27.41
N LYS A 499 -12.59 -20.43 26.72
CA LYS A 499 -13.25 -19.18 27.09
C LYS A 499 -14.78 -19.20 26.93
N SER A 500 -15.34 -20.16 26.19
CA SER A 500 -16.79 -20.33 26.07
C SER A 500 -17.44 -20.66 27.40
N GLU A 501 -16.72 -21.32 28.29
CA GLU A 501 -17.23 -21.70 29.62
C GLU A 501 -17.51 -20.48 30.51
N ASP A 502 -16.69 -19.42 30.38
CA ASP A 502 -16.91 -18.15 31.09
C ASP A 502 -18.20 -17.46 30.63
N VAL A 503 -18.51 -17.57 29.34
CA VAL A 503 -19.77 -17.03 28.78
C VAL A 503 -20.95 -17.85 29.27
N LEU A 504 -20.85 -19.20 29.26
CA LEU A 504 -21.91 -20.10 29.70
C LEU A 504 -22.16 -20.01 31.23
N ALA A 505 -21.13 -19.70 32.01
CA ALA A 505 -21.23 -19.47 33.45
C ALA A 505 -21.66 -18.03 33.80
N CYS A 506 -21.86 -17.15 32.85
CA CYS A 506 -22.14 -15.71 33.02
C CYS A 506 -21.08 -14.99 33.87
N ASN A 507 -19.85 -15.44 33.85
CA ASN A 507 -18.74 -14.90 34.64
C ASN A 507 -18.07 -13.69 33.95
N VAL A 508 -18.40 -13.43 32.67
CA VAL A 508 -17.80 -12.36 31.88
C VAL A 508 -18.86 -11.42 31.35
N GLN A 509 -18.65 -10.11 31.51
CA GLN A 509 -19.47 -9.11 30.87
C GLN A 509 -18.99 -8.90 29.44
N ILE A 510 -19.84 -9.20 28.46
CA ILE A 510 -19.51 -9.05 27.03
C ILE A 510 -20.14 -7.74 26.54
N THR A 511 -19.29 -6.74 26.35
CA THR A 511 -19.67 -5.47 25.76
C THR A 511 -19.03 -5.30 24.39
N MET A 512 -19.72 -4.68 23.45
CA MET A 512 -19.15 -4.33 22.17
C MET A 512 -19.55 -2.92 21.73
N LYS A 513 -18.68 -2.28 20.98
CA LYS A 513 -19.00 -0.99 20.34
C LYS A 513 -19.91 -1.26 19.13
N MET A 514 -21.07 -0.66 19.12
CA MET A 514 -22.00 -0.71 17.99
C MET A 514 -22.21 0.69 17.42
N ALA A 515 -22.25 0.80 16.09
CA ALA A 515 -22.54 2.07 15.44
C ALA A 515 -23.96 2.52 15.84
N LYS A 516 -24.10 3.77 16.30
CA LYS A 516 -25.41 4.37 16.53
C LYS A 516 -26.18 4.38 15.22
N VAL A 517 -27.32 3.68 15.19
CA VAL A 517 -28.25 3.74 14.08
C VAL A 517 -28.84 5.14 14.07
N GLN A 518 -28.33 6.02 13.22
CA GLN A 518 -29.03 7.26 12.93
C GLN A 518 -30.33 6.87 12.22
N GLU A 519 -31.46 7.02 12.90
CA GLU A 519 -32.77 7.05 12.24
C GLU A 519 -32.67 8.08 11.11
N ARG A 520 -32.78 7.60 9.87
CA ARG A 520 -32.85 8.46 8.69
C ARG A 520 -34.09 9.34 8.82
N GLN A 521 -33.93 10.48 9.44
CA GLN A 521 -34.84 11.58 9.19
C GLN A 521 -34.66 12.00 7.74
N THR A 522 -35.62 11.60 6.92
CA THR A 522 -35.87 12.16 5.59
C THR A 522 -36.09 13.68 5.76
N LYS A 523 -35.02 14.44 5.65
CA LYS A 523 -35.09 15.87 5.37
C LYS A 523 -34.01 16.21 4.37
N GLU A 524 -34.47 16.43 3.13
CA GLU A 524 -33.76 17.18 2.12
C GLU A 524 -33.15 18.45 2.75
N LYS A 525 -31.82 18.52 2.77
CA LYS A 525 -31.12 19.79 2.70
C LYS A 525 -29.88 19.57 1.82
N LYS A 526 -30.01 20.03 0.58
CA LYS A 526 -28.88 20.42 -0.25
C LYS A 526 -28.02 21.40 0.57
N GLY A 527 -27.03 20.89 1.25
CA GLY A 527 -25.93 21.66 1.80
C GLY A 527 -24.67 21.24 1.06
N LYS A 528 -24.14 22.12 0.20
CA LYS A 528 -22.80 22.05 -0.33
C LYS A 528 -21.84 21.89 0.86
N ARG A 529 -21.41 20.67 1.15
CA ARG A 529 -20.18 20.45 1.89
C ARG A 529 -19.05 20.65 0.87
N THR A 530 -18.54 21.85 0.80
CA THR A 530 -17.18 22.08 0.32
C THR A 530 -16.26 21.18 1.15
N ALA A 531 -15.68 20.19 0.51
CA ALA A 531 -14.57 19.44 1.08
C ALA A 531 -13.42 20.45 1.28
N LYS A 532 -13.27 20.95 2.50
CA LYS A 532 -12.00 21.56 2.91
C LYS A 532 -11.00 20.41 2.95
N GLY A 533 -10.25 20.26 1.88
CA GLY A 533 -9.03 19.48 1.88
C GLY A 533 -8.10 20.10 2.92
N ALA A 534 -7.88 19.37 4.01
CA ALA A 534 -6.78 19.69 4.90
C ALA A 534 -5.49 19.35 4.18
N SER A 535 -4.91 20.32 3.46
CA SER A 535 -3.53 20.25 3.01
C SER A 535 -2.65 20.25 4.27
N ALA A 536 -1.90 19.19 4.48
CA ALA A 536 -0.80 19.18 5.42
C ALA A 536 0.37 20.01 4.84
N GLY A 537 0.13 21.32 4.68
CA GLY A 537 1.14 22.32 4.50
C GLY A 537 1.83 22.59 5.83
N LEU A 538 3.02 23.17 5.76
CA LEU A 538 3.77 23.70 6.93
C LEU A 538 2.81 24.34 7.96
N PRO A 539 3.02 24.17 9.28
CA PRO A 539 2.16 24.76 10.29
C PRO A 539 2.16 26.29 10.10
N GLY A 540 1.02 26.83 9.61
CA GLY A 540 0.81 28.29 9.57
C GLY A 540 0.42 28.92 8.23
N ALA A 541 0.41 28.23 7.10
CA ALA A 541 -0.04 28.81 5.83
C ALA A 541 -1.37 28.18 5.37
N GLU A 542 -2.45 28.97 5.36
CA GLU A 542 -3.70 28.58 4.73
C GLU A 542 -3.55 28.62 3.22
N PHE A 543 -3.83 27.50 2.54
CA PHE A 543 -3.85 27.39 1.08
C PHE A 543 -5.06 28.18 0.54
N THR A 544 -4.81 29.22 -0.23
CA THR A 544 -5.83 30.15 -0.70
C THR A 544 -6.45 29.69 -2.03
N GLU A 545 -7.57 30.31 -2.44
CA GLU A 545 -8.18 30.05 -3.76
C GLU A 545 -7.24 30.44 -4.91
N ALA A 546 -6.40 31.46 -4.71
CA ALA A 546 -5.37 31.86 -5.68
C ALA A 546 -4.25 30.80 -5.80
N ASP A 547 -3.88 30.15 -4.68
CA ASP A 547 -2.89 29.07 -4.68
C ASP A 547 -3.44 27.83 -5.39
N GLU A 548 -4.75 27.54 -5.27
CA GLU A 548 -5.41 26.45 -6.02
C GLU A 548 -5.38 26.72 -7.53
N GLN A 549 -5.64 27.96 -7.96
CA GLN A 549 -5.56 28.34 -9.38
C GLN A 549 -4.12 28.22 -9.89
N LEU A 550 -3.13 28.67 -9.14
CA LEU A 550 -1.72 28.52 -9.48
C LEU A 550 -1.32 27.04 -9.56
N PHE A 551 -1.78 26.21 -8.61
CA PHE A 551 -1.53 24.78 -8.61
C PHE A 551 -2.03 24.11 -9.91
N GLN A 552 -3.24 24.46 -10.36
CA GLN A 552 -3.76 23.92 -11.63
C GLN A 552 -2.90 24.35 -12.84
N LYS A 553 -2.40 25.59 -12.87
CA LYS A 553 -1.50 26.08 -13.92
C LYS A 553 -0.15 25.35 -13.93
N LEU A 554 0.44 25.16 -12.75
CA LEU A 554 1.67 24.38 -12.62
C LEU A 554 1.47 22.90 -13.00
N ARG A 555 0.31 22.33 -12.69
CA ARG A 555 -0.07 20.97 -13.09
C ARG A 555 -0.22 20.85 -14.62
N GLU A 556 -0.85 21.81 -15.27
CA GLU A 556 -0.96 21.88 -16.74
C GLU A 556 0.43 21.99 -17.40
N LEU A 557 1.30 22.87 -16.88
CA LEU A 557 2.67 23.02 -17.35
C LEU A 557 3.46 21.71 -17.19
N ARG A 558 3.35 21.07 -16.02
CA ARG A 558 3.98 19.76 -15.77
C ARG A 558 3.53 18.70 -16.78
N LEU A 559 2.22 18.61 -17.06
CA LEU A 559 1.68 17.68 -18.05
C LEU A 559 2.22 17.96 -19.46
N LYS A 560 2.37 19.23 -19.83
CA LYS A 560 2.95 19.63 -21.12
C LYS A 560 4.41 19.18 -21.20
N ILE A 561 5.23 19.48 -20.20
CA ILE A 561 6.65 19.07 -20.13
C ILE A 561 6.77 17.54 -20.16
N ALA A 562 5.96 16.84 -19.38
CA ALA A 562 5.96 15.39 -19.32
C ALA A 562 5.69 14.73 -20.68
N ARG A 563 4.78 15.31 -21.49
CA ARG A 563 4.50 14.87 -22.86
C ARG A 563 5.66 15.16 -23.82
N GLU A 564 6.27 16.33 -23.72
CA GLU A 564 7.43 16.74 -24.54
C GLU A 564 8.61 15.78 -24.29
N GLU A 565 8.88 15.48 -23.03
CA GLU A 565 10.01 14.65 -22.59
C GLU A 565 9.70 13.14 -22.61
N LYS A 566 8.44 12.75 -22.83
CA LYS A 566 7.96 11.35 -22.75
C LYS A 566 8.24 10.70 -21.40
N VAL A 567 8.04 11.45 -20.31
CA VAL A 567 8.23 11.02 -18.94
C VAL A 567 6.93 11.12 -18.15
N PRO A 568 6.72 10.30 -17.10
CA PRO A 568 5.58 10.46 -16.20
C PRO A 568 5.55 11.84 -15.55
N PRO A 569 4.37 12.48 -15.40
CA PRO A 569 4.27 13.84 -14.83
C PRO A 569 4.91 14.01 -13.45
N TYR A 570 4.76 13.01 -12.56
CA TYR A 570 5.33 13.04 -11.21
C TYR A 570 6.87 12.94 -11.18
N ILE A 571 7.50 12.48 -12.27
CA ILE A 571 8.97 12.48 -12.40
C ILE A 571 9.50 13.91 -12.60
N VAL A 572 8.76 14.76 -13.32
CA VAL A 572 9.11 16.19 -13.45
C VAL A 572 9.10 16.81 -12.08
N PHE A 573 7.93 16.92 -11.44
CA PHE A 573 7.77 17.30 -10.04
C PHE A 573 6.57 16.60 -9.42
N SER A 574 6.66 16.24 -8.13
CA SER A 574 5.55 15.64 -7.37
C SER A 574 4.45 16.69 -7.08
N ASP A 575 3.23 16.26 -6.77
CA ASP A 575 2.16 17.18 -6.35
C ASP A 575 2.58 17.98 -5.11
N ARG A 576 3.25 17.33 -4.14
CA ARG A 576 3.83 18.00 -2.97
C ARG A 576 4.80 19.12 -3.35
N THR A 577 5.68 18.87 -4.33
CA THR A 577 6.62 19.89 -4.82
C THR A 577 5.88 21.06 -5.46
N LEU A 578 4.82 20.78 -6.25
CA LEU A 578 3.97 21.84 -6.83
C LEU A 578 3.23 22.64 -5.76
N THR A 579 2.70 21.99 -4.73
CA THR A 579 2.07 22.65 -3.57
C THR A 579 3.05 23.60 -2.87
N LEU A 580 4.29 23.14 -2.63
CA LEU A 580 5.33 23.97 -2.05
C LEU A 580 5.69 25.16 -2.96
N MET A 581 5.71 24.98 -4.29
CA MET A 581 5.90 26.09 -5.23
C MET A 581 4.77 27.11 -5.16
N CYS A 582 3.53 26.68 -4.95
CA CYS A 582 2.39 27.60 -4.78
C CYS A 582 2.51 28.42 -3.49
N VAL A 583 2.93 27.81 -2.39
CA VAL A 583 3.10 28.48 -1.08
C VAL A 583 4.30 29.40 -1.10
N LEU A 584 5.47 28.93 -1.57
CA LEU A 584 6.74 29.64 -1.52
C LEU A 584 6.92 30.67 -2.65
N LYS A 585 6.20 30.50 -3.75
CA LYS A 585 6.24 31.33 -4.96
C LYS A 585 7.66 31.71 -5.38
N PRO A 586 8.55 30.71 -5.67
CA PRO A 586 9.95 30.96 -5.94
C PRO A 586 10.13 31.71 -7.27
N GLU A 587 10.75 32.88 -7.26
CA GLU A 587 11.01 33.72 -8.42
C GLU A 587 12.48 33.71 -8.90
N THR A 588 13.38 33.15 -8.10
CA THR A 588 14.81 33.09 -8.41
C THR A 588 15.31 31.64 -8.43
N LYS A 589 16.49 31.40 -9.04
CA LYS A 589 17.13 30.09 -9.02
C LYS A 589 17.37 29.58 -7.60
N SER A 590 17.86 30.43 -6.71
CA SER A 590 18.13 30.08 -5.32
C SER A 590 16.86 29.69 -4.57
N ALA A 591 15.80 30.48 -4.71
CA ALA A 591 14.50 30.19 -4.11
C ALA A 591 13.88 28.90 -4.67
N MET A 592 14.04 28.63 -5.98
CA MET A 592 13.53 27.39 -6.58
C MET A 592 14.29 26.15 -6.10
N LEU A 593 15.60 26.24 -5.90
CA LEU A 593 16.43 25.16 -5.37
C LEU A 593 16.18 24.88 -3.88
N SER A 594 15.60 25.82 -3.14
CA SER A 594 15.18 25.60 -1.75
C SER A 594 13.83 24.88 -1.63
N VAL A 595 13.08 24.71 -2.74
CA VAL A 595 11.84 23.93 -2.74
C VAL A 595 12.18 22.45 -2.65
N THR A 596 11.64 21.76 -1.64
CA THR A 596 11.85 20.32 -1.47
C THR A 596 11.42 19.53 -2.71
N GLY A 597 12.30 18.67 -3.21
CA GLY A 597 12.07 17.89 -4.44
C GLY A 597 12.59 18.55 -5.72
N VAL A 598 13.23 19.73 -5.62
CA VAL A 598 13.90 20.42 -6.74
C VAL A 598 15.42 20.29 -6.58
N GLY A 599 15.99 19.29 -7.23
CA GLY A 599 17.45 19.15 -7.34
C GLY A 599 18.03 19.99 -8.49
N THR A 600 19.36 20.19 -8.50
CA THR A 600 20.05 20.96 -9.54
C THR A 600 19.76 20.45 -10.95
N PHE A 601 19.78 19.13 -11.14
CA PHE A 601 19.45 18.52 -12.44
C PHE A 601 18.04 18.86 -12.91
N LYS A 602 17.03 18.75 -12.03
CA LYS A 602 15.62 19.09 -12.39
C LYS A 602 15.44 20.60 -12.59
N TYR A 603 16.17 21.42 -11.81
CA TYR A 603 16.16 22.86 -12.00
C TYR A 603 16.71 23.25 -13.37
N ASP A 604 17.88 22.76 -13.74
CA ASP A 604 18.54 23.09 -15.02
C ASP A 604 17.67 22.67 -16.22
N LYS A 605 16.90 21.60 -16.06
CA LYS A 605 16.02 21.06 -17.11
C LYS A 605 14.64 21.75 -17.17
N TYR A 606 14.04 22.05 -16.02
CA TYR A 606 12.63 22.47 -15.94
C TYR A 606 12.43 23.77 -15.15
N GLY A 607 13.30 24.10 -14.20
CA GLY A 607 13.06 25.10 -13.17
C GLY A 607 12.68 26.47 -13.72
N LYS A 608 13.34 26.94 -14.79
CA LYS A 608 13.05 28.24 -15.41
C LYS A 608 11.60 28.34 -15.89
N ARG A 609 11.09 27.29 -16.54
CA ARG A 609 9.70 27.27 -17.06
C ARG A 609 8.66 27.37 -15.93
N PHE A 610 8.95 26.78 -14.77
CA PHE A 610 8.07 26.86 -13.59
C PHE A 610 8.15 28.24 -12.92
N ILE A 611 9.35 28.85 -12.82
CA ILE A 611 9.50 30.22 -12.34
C ILE A 611 8.70 31.20 -13.23
N ASP A 612 8.83 31.10 -14.54
CA ASP A 612 8.11 31.96 -15.48
C ASP A 612 6.58 31.81 -15.29
N CYS A 613 6.08 30.56 -15.17
CA CYS A 613 4.66 30.29 -14.91
C CYS A 613 4.19 30.87 -13.56
N ILE A 614 4.99 30.79 -12.51
CA ILE A 614 4.67 31.37 -11.20
C ILE A 614 4.57 32.89 -11.30
N ARG A 615 5.54 33.56 -11.93
CA ARG A 615 5.53 35.01 -12.14
C ARG A 615 4.32 35.50 -12.93
N GLU A 616 3.95 34.77 -13.99
CA GLU A 616 2.79 35.12 -14.85
C GLU A 616 1.46 34.99 -14.11
N ASN A 617 1.36 34.13 -13.12
CA ASN A 617 0.12 33.81 -12.41
C ASN A 617 0.10 34.27 -10.94
N THR A 618 1.13 35.00 -10.49
CA THR A 618 1.13 35.64 -9.17
C THR A 618 0.89 37.14 -9.39
N PRO A 619 -0.17 37.75 -8.78
CA PRO A 619 -0.36 39.20 -8.86
C PRO A 619 0.88 39.90 -8.30
N ALA A 620 1.42 40.89 -8.99
CA ALA A 620 2.48 41.74 -8.46
C ALA A 620 2.02 42.32 -7.12
N ALA A 621 2.86 42.20 -6.09
CA ALA A 621 2.62 42.89 -4.83
C ALA A 621 2.44 44.37 -5.16
N VAL A 622 1.28 44.93 -4.87
CA VAL A 622 1.03 46.36 -4.96
C VAL A 622 1.96 46.98 -3.94
N ASP A 623 3.03 47.63 -4.42
CA ASP A 623 3.88 48.48 -3.60
C ASP A 623 3.01 49.51 -2.90
N SER A 624 2.78 49.31 -1.61
CA SER A 624 2.19 50.32 -0.73
C SER A 624 3.29 51.26 -0.24
N GLU A 625 3.93 51.97 -1.20
CA GLU A 625 4.67 53.20 -0.95
C GLU A 625 3.88 54.31 -1.64
N ASP A 626 2.95 54.89 -0.90
CA ASP A 626 2.55 56.30 -1.04
C ASP A 626 1.41 56.59 -0.07
N SER A 627 1.76 56.91 1.19
CA SER A 627 1.05 57.89 2.04
C SER A 627 1.69 57.99 3.42
N MET A 628 2.83 58.68 3.50
CA MET A 628 3.22 59.37 4.71
C MET A 628 4.04 60.61 4.31
N GLY A 629 3.30 61.62 3.96
CA GLY A 629 3.80 62.96 3.88
C GLY A 629 2.78 63.92 4.47
N ALA A 630 3.24 64.63 5.49
CA ALA A 630 2.64 65.80 6.11
C ALA A 630 1.89 65.60 7.44
N ASP A 631 2.43 66.35 8.38
CA ASP A 631 1.91 66.90 9.61
C ASP A 631 2.05 66.08 10.92
N CYS A 632 3.19 66.37 11.54
CA CYS A 632 3.26 66.36 13.02
C CYS A 632 4.12 67.51 13.54
N HIS A 633 3.48 68.66 13.69
CA HIS A 633 3.96 69.70 14.60
C HIS A 633 2.83 70.07 15.57
N ALA A 634 3.20 70.15 16.88
CA ALA A 634 2.51 70.71 18.04
C ALA A 634 1.55 69.70 18.76
N ARG A 635 1.76 69.35 20.02
CA ARG A 635 1.98 70.13 21.24
C ARG A 635 2.35 69.21 22.39
N ILE A 636 3.23 69.76 23.19
CA ILE A 636 3.59 69.43 24.57
C ILE A 636 2.41 69.88 25.47
N GLU A 637 1.91 68.99 26.34
CA GLU A 637 1.72 69.14 27.78
C GLU A 637 1.40 67.78 28.40
#